data_0d24db954bc579c53ea992c9ba3de0d5
#
_entry.id   0d24db954bc579c53ea992c9ba3de0d5
#
_cell.length_a   1.000
_cell.length_b   1.000
_cell.length_c   1.000
_cell.angle_alpha   90.00
_cell.angle_beta   90.00
_cell.angle_gamma   90.00
#
_symmetry.space_group_name_H-M   'P 1'
#
loop_
_entity.id
_entity.type
_entity.pdbx_description
1 polymer ?
#
loop_
_entity_poly.entity_id
_entity_poly.type
_entity_poly.pdbx_seq_one_letter_code
_entity_poly.pdbx_strand_id
1 'polypeptide(L)'
;MRLQPLSVSLVLALTVPFALLPAAPLLAAPSASARQADAAPVLVTAAQWQQMASEGSRYPWFAKEQARSQKTLQKMMKAGIDVPVPRDKGGGRTHEQHKRNYQALLAAGTLYRLTGDKAYVDYARDMLLQYAKLYPTLGPHPEGRGQIPGRVFWQVLNDSVWLVNAIQGYDAIRDALSTEDRNTIESKVLRPMAEFLVSEPKNYDQIHNHATWAVAATGMTGYVLRDPELVEKSLRGSQKNDQFGFLRQIDLLFSPDGYYEEGPYYQRYALAPFLLFANAIERNEPQRKIFQRRDGVLLKAVDVLVQTSYGGLFFPINDAILDKGIDTEELVAGIGIAYARTGDDRLLSVAQQQKRLLLSPEGLQVAQALAANKAKPFDYRPMLLRDGPDGDRGGLAILRMNGERGQALVQKDTMQGMGHGHFDKLNWLFYDKGNPVVTDYGAARFLNVEAKRGGIYLAENRSWAKQTVAHNTLVVDEQSHFKGDWKRGEEHAPQVRFFQADADTQIASAMMRDAYPGVVFTRTQALLRHPDLALPVVLDLMQVHGDKTARYDLPLHFNGHIVSTGFEAEHFPAQRPVLGADNGYQHLWLDARSKPGSEPRSLAWLLDGRFYTYRFGSSAPSQALLVESGANDPEFNLRREPALLQRVEGQKDVTFFSVLEPHGEYNGTAEYVHGADSRIREVVRTRGSDAEVIELRLASGARIALGVADDSSAKGEHSVTVDGHAYRWSGSHARIDRSKGDGK
;
A
#
# COMPACT_ATOMS: atom_id res chain seq x y z
N MET A 1 4.59 53.83 -45.07
CA MET A 1 4.47 55.29 -45.18
C MET A 1 5.05 55.91 -43.91
N ARG A 2 6.16 56.66 -44.09
CA ARG A 2 6.79 57.67 -43.22
C ARG A 2 7.18 57.24 -41.80
N LEU A 3 8.41 57.19 -41.44
CA LEU A 3 9.67 58.00 -41.50
C LEU A 3 10.10 58.32 -40.06
N GLN A 4 11.33 57.98 -39.79
CA GLN A 4 12.13 58.35 -38.61
C GLN A 4 12.32 59.86 -38.48
N PRO A 5 12.87 60.35 -37.34
CA PRO A 5 14.27 60.72 -37.48
C PRO A 5 15.20 60.36 -36.30
N LEU A 6 16.45 60.32 -36.66
CA LEU A 6 17.71 60.27 -35.93
C LEU A 6 17.90 61.42 -34.92
N SER A 7 18.64 61.19 -33.87
CA SER A 7 19.42 62.21 -33.19
C SER A 7 20.77 61.66 -32.69
N VAL A 8 21.73 62.48 -32.87
CA VAL A 8 23.17 62.37 -32.92
C VAL A 8 23.80 62.21 -31.52
N SER A 9 24.83 61.35 -31.46
CA SER A 9 25.73 61.17 -30.33
C SER A 9 26.73 62.25 -30.14
N LEU A 10 26.98 62.64 -28.89
CA LEU A 10 28.14 63.45 -28.50
C LEU A 10 29.10 62.56 -27.67
N VAL A 11 30.31 62.37 -28.20
CA VAL A 11 31.41 61.64 -27.54
C VAL A 11 32.16 62.64 -26.65
N LEU A 12 32.17 62.42 -25.33
CA LEU A 12 33.06 63.10 -24.40
C LEU A 12 34.13 62.10 -23.94
N ALA A 13 35.37 62.32 -24.31
CA ALA A 13 36.52 61.57 -23.84
C ALA A 13 36.89 62.08 -22.42
N LEU A 14 36.80 61.21 -21.42
CA LEU A 14 37.35 61.43 -20.10
C LEU A 14 38.51 60.47 -19.86
N THR A 15 39.70 61.02 -19.76
CA THR A 15 40.93 60.34 -19.32
C THR A 15 40.85 60.02 -17.83
N VAL A 16 40.94 58.74 -17.46
CA VAL A 16 41.02 58.28 -16.08
C VAL A 16 42.45 57.72 -15.83
N PRO A 17 43.13 58.14 -14.77
CA PRO A 17 44.49 57.66 -14.47
C PRO A 17 44.49 56.21 -13.98
N PHE A 18 45.47 55.44 -14.47
CA PHE A 18 45.77 54.08 -14.00
C PHE A 18 46.12 54.07 -12.51
N ALA A 19 45.22 53.60 -11.67
CA ALA A 19 45.52 53.22 -10.30
C ALA A 19 45.97 51.75 -10.26
N LEU A 20 47.15 51.47 -9.76
CA LEU A 20 47.63 50.11 -9.48
C LEU A 20 46.68 49.44 -8.48
N LEU A 21 45.99 48.40 -8.92
CA LEU A 21 45.25 47.48 -8.03
C LEU A 21 46.27 46.65 -7.23
N PRO A 22 46.07 46.49 -5.90
CA PRO A 22 46.90 45.54 -5.13
C PRO A 22 46.57 44.14 -5.54
N ALA A 23 47.59 43.27 -5.68
CA ALA A 23 47.49 41.86 -5.94
C ALA A 23 46.52 41.20 -4.93
N ALA A 24 45.50 40.51 -5.46
CA ALA A 24 44.61 39.70 -4.64
C ALA A 24 45.43 38.63 -3.88
N PRO A 25 45.16 38.44 -2.58
CA PRO A 25 45.85 37.38 -1.84
C PRO A 25 45.47 36.00 -2.47
N LEU A 26 46.49 35.21 -2.80
CA LEU A 26 46.28 33.78 -3.10
C LEU A 26 45.52 33.18 -1.93
N LEU A 27 44.30 32.74 -2.17
CA LEU A 27 43.54 31.93 -1.21
C LEU A 27 44.39 30.72 -0.85
N ALA A 28 44.90 30.71 0.36
CA ALA A 28 45.64 29.54 0.88
C ALA A 28 44.76 28.31 0.80
N ALA A 29 45.34 27.21 0.30
CA ALA A 29 44.65 25.93 0.28
C ALA A 29 44.14 25.61 1.71
N PRO A 30 42.87 25.15 1.86
CA PRO A 30 42.32 24.87 3.19
C PRO A 30 43.21 23.90 3.96
N SER A 31 43.34 24.13 5.29
CA SER A 31 44.14 23.29 6.17
C SER A 31 43.61 21.83 6.18
N ALA A 32 44.47 20.88 6.54
CA ALA A 32 44.08 19.45 6.64
C ALA A 32 42.87 19.26 7.57
N SER A 33 42.78 20.03 8.65
CA SER A 33 41.64 20.02 9.57
C SER A 33 40.33 20.55 8.93
N ALA A 34 40.40 21.61 8.10
CA ALA A 34 39.25 22.10 7.36
C ALA A 34 38.77 21.10 6.28
N ARG A 35 39.70 20.41 5.59
CA ARG A 35 39.38 19.37 4.62
C ARG A 35 38.77 18.11 5.26
N GLN A 36 39.15 17.80 6.51
CA GLN A 36 38.58 16.70 7.26
C GLN A 36 37.20 17.02 7.82
N ALA A 37 36.96 18.26 8.24
CA ALA A 37 35.64 18.75 8.64
C ALA A 37 34.65 18.75 7.47
N ASP A 38 35.09 19.07 6.25
CA ASP A 38 34.26 19.04 5.03
C ASP A 38 33.87 17.61 4.61
N ALA A 39 34.65 16.59 4.98
CA ALA A 39 34.35 15.18 4.68
C ALA A 39 33.53 14.47 5.78
N ALA A 40 33.20 15.14 6.88
CA ALA A 40 32.43 14.53 7.99
C ALA A 40 31.05 14.04 7.53
N PRO A 41 30.57 12.91 8.05
CA PRO A 41 29.27 12.34 7.69
C PRO A 41 28.11 13.25 8.15
N VAL A 42 27.05 13.32 7.34
CA VAL A 42 25.92 14.25 7.55
C VAL A 42 24.56 13.55 7.58
N LEU A 43 24.44 12.36 7.02
CA LEU A 43 23.21 11.58 7.08
C LEU A 43 23.06 10.89 8.45
N VAL A 44 24.18 10.51 9.07
CA VAL A 44 24.27 10.11 10.47
C VAL A 44 25.49 10.79 11.06
N THR A 45 25.33 11.54 12.13
CA THR A 45 26.44 12.34 12.70
C THR A 45 27.55 11.48 13.30
N ALA A 46 28.77 12.01 13.38
CA ALA A 46 29.90 11.30 13.99
C ALA A 46 29.61 10.86 15.44
N ALA A 47 28.91 11.71 16.22
CA ALA A 47 28.51 11.38 17.59
C ALA A 47 27.52 10.21 17.64
N GLN A 48 26.54 10.16 16.73
CA GLN A 48 25.59 9.06 16.65
C GLN A 48 26.29 7.74 16.23
N TRP A 49 27.22 7.79 15.29
CA TRP A 49 28.05 6.64 14.93
C TRP A 49 28.87 6.13 16.11
N GLN A 50 29.50 7.02 16.85
CA GLN A 50 30.28 6.68 18.05
C GLN A 50 29.39 6.03 19.12
N GLN A 51 28.19 6.55 19.35
CA GLN A 51 27.25 5.96 20.30
C GLN A 51 26.85 4.55 19.87
N MET A 52 26.47 4.34 18.61
CA MET A 52 26.11 3.01 18.12
C MET A 52 27.28 2.00 18.24
N ALA A 53 28.50 2.41 17.93
CA ALA A 53 29.68 1.56 18.03
C ALA A 53 30.00 1.17 19.49
N SER A 54 29.85 2.10 20.43
CA SER A 54 30.18 1.86 21.85
C SER A 54 29.07 1.14 22.62
N GLU A 55 27.81 1.32 22.25
CA GLU A 55 26.66 0.82 23.01
C GLU A 55 25.94 -0.35 22.33
N GLY A 56 25.97 -0.42 20.99
CA GLY A 56 25.11 -1.33 20.22
C GLY A 56 25.23 -2.80 20.61
N SER A 57 26.46 -3.25 20.93
CA SER A 57 26.70 -4.64 21.37
C SER A 57 26.06 -5.01 22.72
N ARG A 58 25.69 -4.02 23.53
CA ARG A 58 25.02 -4.23 24.83
C ARG A 58 23.56 -4.64 24.67
N TYR A 59 22.96 -4.37 23.52
CA TYR A 59 21.53 -4.60 23.25
C TYR A 59 21.36 -5.79 22.30
N PRO A 60 20.76 -6.90 22.74
CA PRO A 60 20.71 -8.16 22.00
C PRO A 60 20.11 -8.03 20.59
N TRP A 61 19.08 -7.21 20.43
CA TRP A 61 18.43 -6.98 19.13
C TRP A 61 19.36 -6.27 18.14
N PHE A 62 20.08 -5.23 18.59
CA PHE A 62 21.02 -4.51 17.74
C PHE A 62 22.24 -5.36 17.39
N ALA A 63 22.80 -6.06 18.38
CA ALA A 63 23.92 -6.98 18.18
C ALA A 63 23.57 -8.11 17.20
N LYS A 64 22.37 -8.68 17.29
CA LYS A 64 21.88 -9.71 16.37
C LYS A 64 21.79 -9.18 14.93
N GLU A 65 21.25 -7.99 14.73
CA GLU A 65 21.14 -7.39 13.39
C GLU A 65 22.52 -7.05 12.83
N GLN A 66 23.43 -6.53 13.66
CA GLN A 66 24.84 -6.31 13.26
C GLN A 66 25.50 -7.61 12.81
N ALA A 67 25.39 -8.69 13.59
CA ALA A 67 25.94 -9.99 13.23
C ALA A 67 25.33 -10.54 11.92
N ARG A 68 24.04 -10.35 11.70
CA ARG A 68 23.35 -10.72 10.47
C ARG A 68 23.88 -9.94 9.26
N SER A 69 24.04 -8.62 9.41
CA SER A 69 24.59 -7.75 8.37
C SER A 69 26.05 -8.14 8.03
N GLN A 70 26.88 -8.37 9.06
CA GLN A 70 28.26 -8.84 8.89
C GLN A 70 28.32 -10.16 8.10
N LYS A 71 27.54 -11.16 8.51
CA LYS A 71 27.50 -12.47 7.82
C LYS A 71 27.11 -12.33 6.35
N THR A 72 26.12 -11.50 6.07
CA THR A 72 25.64 -11.26 4.69
C THR A 72 26.71 -10.57 3.86
N LEU A 73 27.29 -9.48 4.37
CA LEU A 73 28.33 -8.73 3.67
C LEU A 73 29.59 -9.57 3.46
N GLN A 74 30.05 -10.33 4.45
CA GLN A 74 31.21 -11.23 4.32
C GLN A 74 31.04 -12.24 3.19
N LYS A 75 29.81 -12.77 3.01
CA LYS A 75 29.49 -13.63 1.87
C LYS A 75 29.66 -12.91 0.53
N MET A 76 29.22 -11.65 0.46
CA MET A 76 29.36 -10.82 -0.75
C MET A 76 30.84 -10.47 -1.01
N MET A 77 31.58 -10.08 0.01
CA MET A 77 33.02 -9.78 -0.09
C MET A 77 33.82 -11.00 -0.57
N LYS A 78 33.52 -12.20 -0.05
CA LYS A 78 34.13 -13.45 -0.48
C LYS A 78 33.85 -13.78 -1.95
N ALA A 79 32.69 -13.42 -2.47
CA ALA A 79 32.33 -13.59 -3.87
C ALA A 79 33.08 -12.61 -4.81
N GLY A 80 33.71 -11.57 -4.24
CA GLY A 80 34.38 -10.52 -5.00
C GLY A 80 33.44 -9.40 -5.46
N ILE A 81 34.05 -8.36 -6.04
CA ILE A 81 33.31 -7.21 -6.60
C ILE A 81 33.01 -7.49 -8.06
N ASP A 82 31.70 -7.46 -8.42
CA ASP A 82 31.22 -7.56 -9.79
C ASP A 82 30.34 -6.34 -10.12
N VAL A 83 30.80 -5.47 -11.01
CA VAL A 83 30.05 -4.31 -11.50
C VAL A 83 29.83 -4.50 -13.01
N PRO A 84 28.85 -5.32 -13.43
CA PRO A 84 28.66 -5.68 -14.81
C PRO A 84 28.11 -4.53 -15.63
N VAL A 85 28.30 -4.56 -16.97
CA VAL A 85 27.57 -3.68 -17.88
C VAL A 85 26.09 -4.04 -17.84
N PRO A 86 25.19 -3.06 -17.58
CA PRO A 86 23.74 -3.30 -17.51
C PRO A 86 23.16 -3.86 -18.80
N ARG A 87 22.34 -4.93 -18.68
CA ARG A 87 21.73 -5.61 -19.84
C ARG A 87 20.29 -6.06 -19.61
N ASP A 88 19.93 -6.38 -18.36
CA ASP A 88 18.72 -7.13 -18.05
C ASP A 88 17.66 -6.25 -17.40
N LYS A 89 16.39 -6.58 -17.64
CA LYS A 89 15.25 -6.07 -16.86
C LYS A 89 15.24 -6.63 -15.45
N GLY A 90 14.27 -6.19 -14.65
CA GLY A 90 14.01 -6.70 -13.30
C GLY A 90 14.01 -8.23 -13.24
N GLY A 91 14.71 -8.80 -12.26
CA GLY A 91 14.91 -10.24 -12.08
C GLY A 91 16.05 -10.85 -12.89
N GLY A 92 16.60 -10.17 -13.89
CA GLY A 92 17.74 -10.68 -14.66
C GLY A 92 19.08 -10.48 -13.91
N ARG A 93 20.11 -11.22 -14.32
CA ARG A 93 21.39 -11.33 -13.62
C ARG A 93 22.04 -9.97 -13.30
N THR A 94 22.19 -9.09 -14.29
CA THR A 94 22.89 -7.80 -14.11
C THR A 94 22.06 -6.86 -13.24
N HIS A 95 20.73 -6.85 -13.40
CA HIS A 95 19.83 -6.09 -12.54
C HIS A 95 19.96 -6.52 -11.08
N GLU A 96 19.85 -7.80 -10.79
CA GLU A 96 19.97 -8.31 -9.41
C GLU A 96 21.39 -8.13 -8.84
N GLN A 97 22.45 -8.12 -9.70
CA GLN A 97 23.80 -7.83 -9.24
C GLN A 97 23.94 -6.37 -8.78
N HIS A 98 23.41 -5.39 -9.53
CA HIS A 98 23.43 -3.99 -9.10
C HIS A 98 22.59 -3.74 -7.84
N LYS A 99 21.53 -4.51 -7.61
CA LYS A 99 20.78 -4.49 -6.33
C LYS A 99 21.67 -4.98 -5.18
N ARG A 100 22.33 -6.12 -5.33
CA ARG A 100 23.28 -6.60 -4.33
C ARG A 100 24.40 -5.60 -4.04
N ASN A 101 24.88 -4.90 -5.08
CA ASN A 101 25.95 -3.92 -4.94
C ASN A 101 25.54 -2.73 -4.07
N TYR A 102 24.36 -2.12 -4.28
CA TYR A 102 23.97 -0.99 -3.42
C TYR A 102 23.68 -1.43 -1.98
N GLN A 103 23.14 -2.64 -1.79
CA GLN A 103 22.97 -3.20 -0.45
C GLN A 103 24.31 -3.44 0.25
N ALA A 104 25.30 -3.93 -0.50
CA ALA A 104 26.65 -4.12 0.00
C ALA A 104 27.36 -2.80 0.34
N LEU A 105 27.17 -1.74 -0.47
CA LEU A 105 27.71 -0.40 -0.19
C LEU A 105 27.15 0.16 1.11
N LEU A 106 25.83 0.11 1.30
CA LEU A 106 25.17 0.55 2.53
C LEU A 106 25.67 -0.24 3.75
N ALA A 107 25.71 -1.58 3.63
CA ALA A 107 26.17 -2.45 4.72
C ALA A 107 27.64 -2.22 5.06
N ALA A 108 28.51 -2.05 4.06
CA ALA A 108 29.94 -1.82 4.28
C ALA A 108 30.20 -0.50 5.00
N GLY A 109 29.56 0.58 4.58
CA GLY A 109 29.67 1.87 5.26
C GLY A 109 29.19 1.80 6.71
N THR A 110 28.03 1.20 6.94
CA THR A 110 27.47 1.01 8.29
C THR A 110 28.39 0.17 9.17
N LEU A 111 28.85 -0.98 8.69
CA LEU A 111 29.72 -1.88 9.46
C LEU A 111 31.08 -1.29 9.74
N TYR A 112 31.67 -0.51 8.82
CA TYR A 112 32.87 0.27 9.11
C TYR A 112 32.69 1.17 10.32
N ARG A 113 31.60 1.93 10.36
CA ARG A 113 31.32 2.83 11.50
C ARG A 113 31.10 2.09 12.81
N LEU A 114 30.51 0.90 12.77
CA LEU A 114 30.25 0.11 13.97
C LEU A 114 31.48 -0.66 14.49
N THR A 115 32.42 -1.03 13.60
CA THR A 115 33.54 -1.93 13.96
C THR A 115 34.92 -1.30 13.85
N GLY A 116 35.07 -0.24 13.06
CA GLY A 116 36.36 0.36 12.72
C GLY A 116 37.19 -0.44 11.70
N ASP A 117 36.66 -1.57 11.19
CA ASP A 117 37.39 -2.45 10.26
C ASP A 117 37.52 -1.80 8.87
N LYS A 118 38.73 -1.47 8.48
CA LYS A 118 39.07 -0.83 7.21
C LYS A 118 38.80 -1.69 5.98
N ALA A 119 38.72 -3.02 6.13
CA ALA A 119 38.38 -3.91 5.02
C ALA A 119 37.01 -3.55 4.39
N TYR A 120 36.06 -3.03 5.18
CA TYR A 120 34.77 -2.55 4.68
C TYR A 120 34.91 -1.25 3.88
N VAL A 121 35.82 -0.35 4.29
CA VAL A 121 36.11 0.88 3.52
C VAL A 121 36.71 0.53 2.17
N ASP A 122 37.74 -0.35 2.16
CA ASP A 122 38.44 -0.77 0.95
C ASP A 122 37.47 -1.44 -0.02
N TYR A 123 36.60 -2.33 0.47
CA TYR A 123 35.58 -2.98 -0.36
C TYR A 123 34.58 -1.99 -0.99
N ALA A 124 34.04 -1.07 -0.20
CA ALA A 124 33.11 -0.06 -0.69
C ALA A 124 33.78 0.93 -1.66
N ARG A 125 35.00 1.39 -1.33
CA ARG A 125 35.82 2.24 -2.21
C ARG A 125 36.06 1.59 -3.57
N ASP A 126 36.57 0.35 -3.56
CA ASP A 126 36.93 -0.36 -4.79
C ASP A 126 35.69 -0.62 -5.68
N MET A 127 34.54 -0.91 -5.08
CA MET A 127 33.27 -1.03 -5.80
C MET A 127 32.85 0.32 -6.41
N LEU A 128 32.89 1.42 -5.66
CA LEU A 128 32.55 2.76 -6.17
C LEU A 128 33.50 3.22 -7.27
N LEU A 129 34.80 2.90 -7.18
CA LEU A 129 35.78 3.17 -8.23
C LEU A 129 35.50 2.35 -9.51
N GLN A 130 34.99 1.11 -9.39
CA GLN A 130 34.52 0.37 -10.57
C GLN A 130 33.29 1.02 -11.20
N TYR A 131 32.33 1.51 -10.40
CA TYR A 131 31.23 2.34 -10.93
C TYR A 131 31.74 3.64 -11.55
N ALA A 132 32.77 4.28 -11.00
CA ALA A 132 33.38 5.49 -11.57
C ALA A 132 34.04 5.25 -12.95
N LYS A 133 34.50 4.03 -13.22
CA LYS A 133 34.96 3.62 -14.56
C LYS A 133 33.79 3.32 -15.49
N LEU A 134 32.73 2.67 -15.01
CA LEU A 134 31.60 2.21 -15.80
C LEU A 134 30.61 3.35 -16.12
N TYR A 135 30.15 4.09 -15.11
CA TYR A 135 29.02 5.02 -15.24
C TYR A 135 29.17 6.08 -16.35
N PRO A 136 30.35 6.71 -16.55
CA PRO A 136 30.54 7.67 -17.64
C PRO A 136 30.42 7.07 -19.06
N THR A 137 30.51 5.74 -19.19
CA THR A 137 30.39 5.03 -20.47
C THR A 137 28.95 4.62 -20.80
N LEU A 138 28.02 4.76 -19.84
CA LEU A 138 26.65 4.29 -19.98
C LEU A 138 25.77 5.34 -20.69
N GLY A 139 25.06 4.89 -21.71
CA GLY A 139 23.89 5.55 -22.25
C GLY A 139 22.59 5.10 -21.56
N PRO A 140 21.42 5.39 -22.16
CA PRO A 140 20.14 4.83 -21.71
C PRO A 140 20.18 3.30 -21.73
N HIS A 141 19.58 2.67 -20.71
CA HIS A 141 19.58 1.22 -20.58
C HIS A 141 18.91 0.54 -21.79
N PRO A 142 19.48 -0.51 -22.38
CA PRO A 142 18.99 -1.11 -23.65
C PRO A 142 17.56 -1.69 -23.53
N GLU A 143 17.16 -2.14 -22.35
CA GLU A 143 15.85 -2.71 -22.08
C GLU A 143 14.82 -1.69 -21.55
N GLY A 144 15.11 -0.39 -21.59
CA GLY A 144 14.24 0.67 -21.06
C GLY A 144 13.02 1.00 -21.94
N ARG A 145 12.72 0.22 -23.00
CA ARG A 145 11.56 0.48 -23.89
C ARG A 145 10.24 0.45 -23.12
N GLY A 146 9.42 1.49 -23.29
CA GLY A 146 8.12 1.63 -22.64
C GLY A 146 8.20 2.18 -21.21
N GLN A 147 9.40 2.55 -20.74
CA GLN A 147 9.67 3.22 -19.46
C GLN A 147 10.59 4.42 -19.69
N ILE A 148 10.80 5.25 -18.67
CA ILE A 148 11.92 6.20 -18.66
C ILE A 148 13.16 5.40 -18.28
N PRO A 149 14.12 5.19 -19.21
CA PRO A 149 15.25 4.33 -18.94
C PRO A 149 16.21 4.97 -17.95
N GLY A 150 16.73 4.18 -17.02
CA GLY A 150 17.90 4.53 -16.23
C GLY A 150 19.18 4.32 -17.04
N ARG A 151 20.33 4.40 -16.39
CA ARG A 151 21.63 4.05 -16.95
C ARG A 151 22.14 2.72 -16.39
N VAL A 152 22.04 2.54 -15.07
CA VAL A 152 22.43 1.30 -14.37
C VAL A 152 21.29 0.28 -14.40
N PHE A 153 20.04 0.75 -14.46
CA PHE A 153 18.85 -0.10 -14.48
C PHE A 153 17.94 0.23 -15.67
N TRP A 154 17.11 -0.73 -16.03
CA TRP A 154 16.16 -0.59 -17.13
C TRP A 154 15.13 0.54 -16.93
N GLN A 155 14.96 1.00 -15.70
CA GLN A 155 14.01 2.01 -15.28
C GLN A 155 14.71 3.00 -14.32
N VAL A 156 14.54 4.30 -14.56
CA VAL A 156 15.16 5.38 -13.77
C VAL A 156 14.82 5.33 -12.28
N LEU A 157 13.67 4.78 -11.91
CA LEU A 157 13.31 4.51 -10.52
C LEU A 157 14.39 3.70 -9.79
N ASN A 158 14.90 2.65 -10.44
CA ASN A 158 15.91 1.78 -9.80
C ASN A 158 17.29 2.44 -9.70
N ASP A 159 17.63 3.37 -10.59
CA ASP A 159 18.81 4.24 -10.43
C ASP A 159 18.66 5.13 -9.20
N SER A 160 17.46 5.65 -8.95
CA SER A 160 17.15 6.43 -7.75
C SER A 160 17.29 5.60 -6.46
N VAL A 161 16.78 4.37 -6.44
CA VAL A 161 16.93 3.43 -5.31
C VAL A 161 18.40 3.11 -5.06
N TRP A 162 19.17 2.88 -6.15
CA TRP A 162 20.60 2.66 -6.05
C TRP A 162 21.29 3.83 -5.36
N LEU A 163 20.99 5.07 -5.79
CA LEU A 163 21.64 6.26 -5.26
C LEU A 163 21.27 6.53 -3.80
N VAL A 164 19.99 6.32 -3.38
CA VAL A 164 19.57 6.44 -1.98
C VAL A 164 20.37 5.53 -1.07
N ASN A 165 20.65 4.30 -1.48
CA ASN A 165 21.42 3.36 -0.69
C ASN A 165 22.93 3.64 -0.75
N ALA A 166 23.46 3.86 -1.94
CA ALA A 166 24.88 4.09 -2.16
C ALA A 166 25.38 5.36 -1.48
N ILE A 167 24.58 6.45 -1.49
CA ILE A 167 24.97 7.71 -0.86
C ILE A 167 25.07 7.60 0.66
N GLN A 168 24.24 6.78 1.31
CA GLN A 168 24.32 6.52 2.74
C GLN A 168 25.60 5.72 3.07
N GLY A 169 25.89 4.69 2.28
CA GLY A 169 27.14 3.94 2.41
C GLY A 169 28.39 4.78 2.17
N TYR A 170 28.34 5.66 1.16
CA TYR A 170 29.40 6.59 0.84
C TYR A 170 29.61 7.65 1.95
N ASP A 171 28.55 8.27 2.45
CA ASP A 171 28.62 9.23 3.57
C ASP A 171 29.30 8.62 4.79
N ALA A 172 29.04 7.34 5.07
CA ALA A 172 29.65 6.62 6.17
C ALA A 172 31.15 6.38 6.02
N ILE A 173 31.71 6.35 4.82
CA ILE A 173 33.16 6.11 4.60
C ILE A 173 33.93 7.34 4.08
N ARG A 174 33.23 8.42 3.77
CA ARG A 174 33.75 9.59 3.03
C ARG A 174 35.03 10.19 3.65
N ASP A 175 35.09 10.31 4.96
CA ASP A 175 36.22 10.84 5.71
C ASP A 175 37.41 9.87 5.79
N ALA A 176 37.20 8.60 5.52
CA ALA A 176 38.25 7.56 5.48
C ALA A 176 38.93 7.43 4.10
N LEU A 177 38.32 8.04 3.04
CA LEU A 177 38.85 7.98 1.68
C LEU A 177 39.94 9.03 1.42
N SER A 178 40.85 8.74 0.48
CA SER A 178 41.76 9.73 -0.05
C SER A 178 41.02 10.86 -0.77
N THR A 179 41.64 12.02 -0.89
CA THR A 179 41.04 13.14 -1.65
C THR A 179 40.87 12.79 -3.13
N GLU A 180 41.77 11.99 -3.70
CA GLU A 180 41.71 11.55 -5.10
C GLU A 180 40.49 10.61 -5.32
N ASP A 181 40.35 9.60 -4.44
CA ASP A 181 39.19 8.66 -4.52
C ASP A 181 37.87 9.40 -4.36
N ARG A 182 37.76 10.31 -3.38
CA ARG A 182 36.58 11.15 -3.20
C ARG A 182 36.24 11.92 -4.46
N ASN A 183 37.20 12.68 -5.00
CA ASN A 183 36.99 13.48 -6.21
C ASN A 183 36.56 12.60 -7.39
N THR A 184 37.15 11.41 -7.53
CA THR A 184 36.83 10.48 -8.60
C THR A 184 35.40 9.95 -8.47
N ILE A 185 35.03 9.48 -7.27
CA ILE A 185 33.69 8.91 -6.98
C ILE A 185 32.62 10.00 -7.13
N GLU A 186 32.83 11.15 -6.51
CA GLU A 186 31.87 12.26 -6.51
C GLU A 186 31.66 12.82 -7.92
N SER A 187 32.72 13.05 -8.71
CA SER A 187 32.62 13.65 -10.05
C SER A 187 32.20 12.67 -11.15
N LYS A 188 32.42 11.34 -10.97
CA LYS A 188 32.14 10.38 -12.03
C LYS A 188 30.93 9.47 -11.78
N VAL A 189 30.39 9.44 -10.56
CA VAL A 189 29.24 8.59 -10.20
C VAL A 189 28.16 9.40 -9.53
N LEU A 190 28.40 9.91 -8.30
CA LEU A 190 27.35 10.40 -7.43
C LEU A 190 26.68 11.68 -7.96
N ARG A 191 27.48 12.71 -8.30
CA ARG A 191 26.99 13.94 -8.89
C ARG A 191 26.35 13.71 -10.27
N PRO A 192 27.00 13.01 -11.23
CA PRO A 192 26.40 12.77 -12.56
C PRO A 192 25.10 11.96 -12.48
N MET A 193 24.97 11.04 -11.52
CA MET A 193 23.71 10.31 -11.33
C MET A 193 22.61 11.22 -10.77
N ALA A 194 22.90 12.03 -9.76
CA ALA A 194 21.94 12.99 -9.23
C ALA A 194 21.49 14.01 -10.29
N GLU A 195 22.44 14.56 -11.07
CA GLU A 195 22.14 15.47 -12.18
C GLU A 195 21.33 14.79 -13.29
N PHE A 196 21.62 13.53 -13.60
CA PHE A 196 20.82 12.73 -14.54
C PHE A 196 19.37 12.60 -14.06
N LEU A 197 19.13 12.28 -12.78
CA LEU A 197 17.78 12.18 -12.22
C LEU A 197 17.01 13.51 -12.34
N VAL A 198 17.66 14.64 -12.05
CA VAL A 198 17.07 15.99 -12.21
C VAL A 198 16.79 16.31 -13.67
N SER A 199 17.62 15.82 -14.61
CA SER A 199 17.47 16.10 -16.05
C SER A 199 16.35 15.32 -16.73
N GLU A 200 15.67 14.42 -16.00
CA GLU A 200 14.53 13.64 -16.47
C GLU A 200 13.19 14.16 -15.90
N PRO A 201 12.69 15.32 -16.35
CA PRO A 201 11.54 16.00 -15.72
C PRO A 201 10.26 15.15 -15.79
N LYS A 202 10.09 14.28 -16.77
CA LYS A 202 8.96 13.36 -16.85
C LYS A 202 8.92 12.35 -15.71
N ASN A 203 10.03 12.13 -15.01
CA ASN A 203 10.12 11.32 -13.80
C ASN A 203 10.26 12.18 -12.56
N TYR A 204 11.10 13.21 -12.60
CA TYR A 204 11.47 14.02 -11.45
C TYR A 204 10.34 14.97 -11.03
N ASP A 205 9.74 15.67 -12.01
CA ASP A 205 8.66 16.63 -11.81
C ASP A 205 7.30 15.98 -12.06
N GLN A 206 6.91 15.07 -11.16
CA GLN A 206 5.56 14.47 -11.09
C GLN A 206 5.19 14.19 -9.64
N ILE A 207 3.92 13.98 -9.38
CA ILE A 207 3.41 13.56 -8.07
C ILE A 207 3.19 12.04 -8.13
N HIS A 208 4.21 11.29 -7.72
CA HIS A 208 4.25 9.83 -7.87
C HIS A 208 5.41 9.23 -7.07
N ASN A 209 5.30 7.97 -6.64
CA ASN A 209 6.36 7.28 -5.88
C ASN A 209 7.73 7.26 -6.61
N HIS A 210 7.76 7.18 -7.94
CA HIS A 210 9.00 7.25 -8.72
C HIS A 210 9.76 8.58 -8.51
N ALA A 211 9.02 9.68 -8.50
CA ALA A 211 9.61 10.99 -8.23
C ALA A 211 10.05 11.11 -6.76
N THR A 212 9.32 10.51 -5.82
CA THR A 212 9.72 10.51 -4.40
C THR A 212 11.09 9.88 -4.21
N TRP A 213 11.36 8.74 -4.85
CA TRP A 213 12.69 8.13 -4.84
C TRP A 213 13.76 9.02 -5.47
N ALA A 214 13.45 9.66 -6.61
CA ALA A 214 14.38 10.53 -7.32
C ALA A 214 14.75 11.77 -6.50
N VAL A 215 13.76 12.45 -5.91
CA VAL A 215 14.02 13.65 -5.08
C VAL A 215 14.74 13.29 -3.78
N ALA A 216 14.43 12.14 -3.16
CA ALA A 216 15.16 11.68 -1.98
C ALA A 216 16.63 11.36 -2.32
N ALA A 217 16.88 10.63 -3.43
CA ALA A 217 18.23 10.34 -3.89
C ALA A 217 19.05 11.61 -4.14
N THR A 218 18.47 12.57 -4.85
CA THR A 218 19.12 13.84 -5.20
C THR A 218 19.36 14.71 -3.97
N GLY A 219 18.37 14.84 -3.08
CA GLY A 219 18.47 15.68 -1.89
C GLY A 219 19.47 15.14 -0.86
N MET A 220 19.47 13.84 -0.60
CA MET A 220 20.47 13.20 0.25
C MET A 220 21.87 13.35 -0.32
N THR A 221 22.02 13.18 -1.65
CA THR A 221 23.30 13.44 -2.35
C THR A 221 23.69 14.90 -2.23
N GLY A 222 22.75 15.83 -2.34
CA GLY A 222 23.01 17.27 -2.14
C GLY A 222 23.58 17.59 -0.76
N TYR A 223 23.04 17.00 0.31
CA TYR A 223 23.60 17.16 1.66
C TYR A 223 25.02 16.61 1.76
N VAL A 224 25.26 15.39 1.27
CA VAL A 224 26.57 14.73 1.35
C VAL A 224 27.64 15.47 0.53
N LEU A 225 27.30 15.95 -0.65
CA LEU A 225 28.21 16.70 -1.52
C LEU A 225 28.29 18.20 -1.21
N ARG A 226 27.58 18.67 -0.18
CA ARG A 226 27.50 20.10 0.19
C ARG A 226 27.01 20.97 -0.96
N ASP A 227 26.02 20.47 -1.70
CA ASP A 227 25.42 21.15 -2.87
C ASP A 227 23.99 21.61 -2.54
N PRO A 228 23.82 22.89 -2.13
CA PRO A 228 22.50 23.42 -1.78
C PRO A 228 21.55 23.51 -2.98
N GLU A 229 22.07 23.60 -4.20
CA GLU A 229 21.24 23.64 -5.41
C GLU A 229 20.54 22.29 -5.65
N LEU A 230 21.22 21.17 -5.45
CA LEU A 230 20.61 19.85 -5.50
C LEU A 230 19.58 19.65 -4.39
N VAL A 231 19.83 20.16 -3.19
CA VAL A 231 18.87 20.11 -2.07
C VAL A 231 17.60 20.90 -2.42
N GLU A 232 17.73 22.16 -2.87
CA GLU A 232 16.57 22.99 -3.21
C GLU A 232 15.75 22.42 -4.39
N LYS A 233 16.40 21.87 -5.41
CA LYS A 233 15.70 21.16 -6.50
C LYS A 233 14.93 19.95 -5.98
N SER A 234 15.49 19.21 -5.03
CA SER A 234 14.82 18.07 -4.43
C SER A 234 13.58 18.46 -3.63
N LEU A 235 13.68 19.57 -2.89
CA LEU A 235 12.59 20.05 -2.05
C LEU A 235 11.43 20.64 -2.86
N ARG A 236 11.75 21.39 -3.96
CA ARG A 236 10.82 22.29 -4.65
C ARG A 236 10.58 21.99 -6.14
N GLY A 237 11.12 20.85 -6.64
CA GLY A 237 11.10 20.48 -8.06
C GLY A 237 12.31 21.00 -8.85
N SER A 238 12.54 20.47 -10.05
CA SER A 238 13.73 20.78 -10.86
C SER A 238 13.86 22.28 -11.15
N GLN A 239 12.75 23.00 -11.26
CA GLN A 239 12.66 24.44 -11.49
C GLN A 239 12.53 25.28 -10.20
N LYS A 240 12.51 24.66 -9.03
CA LYS A 240 12.35 25.30 -7.72
C LYS A 240 11.10 26.19 -7.60
N ASN A 241 10.01 25.79 -8.24
CA ASN A 241 8.77 26.56 -8.36
C ASN A 241 7.64 26.06 -7.42
N ASP A 242 7.91 25.09 -6.56
CA ASP A 242 6.97 24.46 -5.60
C ASP A 242 5.78 23.72 -6.24
N GLN A 243 5.79 23.51 -7.55
CA GLN A 243 4.77 22.70 -8.21
C GLN A 243 5.04 21.21 -8.05
N PHE A 244 6.30 20.84 -7.82
CA PHE A 244 6.79 19.49 -7.65
C PHE A 244 7.77 19.41 -6.49
N GLY A 245 8.52 18.31 -6.40
CA GLY A 245 9.52 18.09 -5.37
C GLY A 245 8.94 17.50 -4.09
N PHE A 246 9.83 17.24 -3.13
CA PHE A 246 9.53 16.49 -1.93
C PHE A 246 8.40 17.10 -1.08
N LEU A 247 8.40 18.42 -0.93
CA LEU A 247 7.39 19.11 -0.12
C LEU A 247 6.00 18.94 -0.75
N ARG A 248 5.89 19.12 -2.07
CA ARG A 248 4.62 18.99 -2.77
C ARG A 248 4.11 17.55 -2.80
N GLN A 249 5.02 16.56 -2.83
CA GLN A 249 4.63 15.16 -2.76
C GLN A 249 4.06 14.78 -1.39
N ILE A 250 4.61 15.29 -0.29
CA ILE A 250 4.00 15.13 1.05
C ILE A 250 2.58 15.71 1.07
N ASP A 251 2.38 16.84 0.38
CA ASP A 251 1.08 17.51 0.37
C ASP A 251 0.00 16.77 -0.43
N LEU A 252 0.39 16.05 -1.48
CA LEU A 252 -0.55 15.52 -2.46
C LEU A 252 -0.70 13.99 -2.45
N LEU A 253 0.31 13.23 -1.97
CA LEU A 253 0.28 11.77 -2.02
C LEU A 253 -0.31 11.10 -0.78
N PHE A 254 -0.48 11.84 0.30
CA PHE A 254 -1.10 11.34 1.53
C PHE A 254 -2.39 12.07 1.84
N SER A 255 -3.37 11.35 2.33
CA SER A 255 -4.55 11.96 2.94
C SER A 255 -4.19 12.63 4.28
N PRO A 256 -5.08 13.47 4.87
CA PRO A 256 -4.86 14.03 6.20
C PRO A 256 -4.67 12.98 7.30
N ASP A 257 -5.15 11.75 7.06
CA ASP A 257 -5.04 10.63 7.99
C ASP A 257 -3.75 9.81 7.78
N GLY A 258 -3.01 10.06 6.70
CA GLY A 258 -1.78 9.37 6.34
C GLY A 258 -1.98 8.17 5.41
N TYR A 259 -3.18 7.99 4.85
CA TYR A 259 -3.42 6.98 3.82
C TYR A 259 -2.82 7.42 2.48
N TYR A 260 -2.25 6.46 1.76
CA TYR A 260 -1.62 6.64 0.45
C TYR A 260 -2.49 5.99 -0.63
N GLU A 261 -2.90 6.74 -1.66
CA GLU A 261 -3.95 6.33 -2.57
C GLU A 261 -3.66 5.04 -3.37
N GLU A 262 -2.39 4.71 -3.63
CA GLU A 262 -2.04 3.46 -4.31
C GLU A 262 -2.25 2.21 -3.43
N GLY A 263 -2.61 2.39 -2.16
CA GLY A 263 -2.84 1.30 -1.20
C GLY A 263 -1.60 0.85 -0.42
N PRO A 264 -1.78 -0.05 0.58
CA PRO A 264 -0.74 -0.38 1.58
C PRO A 264 0.55 -0.93 0.97
N TYR A 265 0.44 -1.77 -0.07
CA TYR A 265 1.59 -2.37 -0.71
C TYR A 265 2.54 -1.32 -1.31
N TYR A 266 2.00 -0.30 -1.97
CA TYR A 266 2.79 0.80 -2.54
C TYR A 266 3.13 1.86 -1.50
N GLN A 267 2.25 2.09 -0.51
CA GLN A 267 2.53 2.98 0.61
C GLN A 267 3.85 2.60 1.30
N ARG A 268 4.09 1.31 1.61
CA ARG A 268 5.35 0.88 2.22
C ARG A 268 6.57 1.25 1.36
N TYR A 269 6.46 1.03 0.04
CA TYR A 269 7.57 1.30 -0.88
C TYR A 269 7.84 2.80 -1.03
N ALA A 270 6.78 3.61 -1.12
CA ALA A 270 6.88 5.07 -1.17
C ALA A 270 7.36 5.66 0.17
N LEU A 271 6.94 5.08 1.31
CA LEU A 271 7.24 5.61 2.64
C LEU A 271 8.75 5.62 2.96
N ALA A 272 9.53 4.66 2.44
CA ALA A 272 10.97 4.59 2.70
C ALA A 272 11.72 5.87 2.28
N PRO A 273 11.65 6.34 1.02
CA PRO A 273 12.33 7.57 0.62
C PRO A 273 11.77 8.80 1.34
N PHE A 274 10.46 8.84 1.66
CA PHE A 274 9.89 9.92 2.46
C PHE A 274 10.55 10.01 3.83
N LEU A 275 10.66 8.93 4.55
CA LEU A 275 11.19 8.93 5.91
C LEU A 275 12.72 9.10 5.94
N LEU A 276 13.45 8.47 5.02
CA LEU A 276 14.91 8.62 4.94
C LEU A 276 15.31 10.05 4.61
N PHE A 277 14.66 10.66 3.62
CA PHE A 277 14.99 12.03 3.25
C PHE A 277 14.47 13.03 4.29
N ALA A 278 13.27 12.85 4.87
CA ALA A 278 12.81 13.65 5.99
C ALA A 278 13.79 13.60 7.19
N ASN A 279 14.36 12.43 7.47
CA ASN A 279 15.34 12.28 8.53
C ASN A 279 16.67 13.01 8.22
N ALA A 280 17.09 12.99 6.95
CA ALA A 280 18.24 13.77 6.49
C ALA A 280 17.98 15.30 6.58
N ILE A 281 16.79 15.75 6.18
CA ILE A 281 16.37 17.16 6.31
C ILE A 281 16.40 17.58 7.78
N GLU A 282 15.79 16.81 8.66
CA GLU A 282 15.72 17.13 10.10
C GLU A 282 17.09 17.23 10.75
N ARG A 283 18.08 16.44 10.30
CA ARG A 283 19.46 16.52 10.81
C ARG A 283 20.25 17.72 10.28
N ASN A 284 20.04 18.07 9.02
CA ASN A 284 20.81 19.14 8.36
C ASN A 284 20.12 20.50 8.43
N GLU A 285 18.77 20.53 8.43
CA GLU A 285 17.95 21.73 8.43
C GLU A 285 16.75 21.60 9.39
N PRO A 286 16.95 21.40 10.73
CA PRO A 286 15.87 21.13 11.70
C PRO A 286 14.81 22.24 11.77
N GLN A 287 15.18 23.46 11.36
CA GLN A 287 14.26 24.60 11.29
C GLN A 287 13.12 24.39 10.29
N ARG A 288 13.25 23.48 9.33
CA ARG A 288 12.18 23.12 8.37
C ARG A 288 11.05 22.33 9.03
N LYS A 289 11.28 21.71 10.19
CA LYS A 289 10.28 20.95 10.97
C LYS A 289 9.50 19.96 10.11
N ILE A 290 10.20 19.24 9.27
CA ILE A 290 9.62 18.41 8.19
C ILE A 290 8.63 17.35 8.70
N PHE A 291 8.88 16.76 9.87
CA PHE A 291 7.97 15.80 10.50
C PHE A 291 6.72 16.43 11.10
N GLN A 292 6.63 17.77 11.19
CA GLN A 292 5.42 18.48 11.63
C GLN A 292 4.53 18.90 10.45
N ARG A 293 5.03 18.76 9.19
CA ARG A 293 4.27 19.15 8.00
C ARG A 293 2.94 18.36 7.94
N ARG A 294 1.85 19.08 7.61
CA ARG A 294 0.49 18.53 7.54
C ARG A 294 0.13 17.72 8.80
N ASP A 295 0.36 18.31 9.96
CA ASP A 295 0.05 17.73 11.26
C ASP A 295 0.69 16.33 11.44
N GLY A 296 1.95 16.19 11.03
CA GLY A 296 2.72 14.96 11.20
C GLY A 296 2.33 13.82 10.26
N VAL A 297 1.86 14.12 9.05
CA VAL A 297 1.33 13.13 8.11
C VAL A 297 2.27 11.96 7.83
N LEU A 298 3.59 12.18 7.78
CA LEU A 298 4.56 11.09 7.57
C LEU A 298 4.59 10.09 8.74
N LEU A 299 4.38 10.55 9.97
CA LEU A 299 4.32 9.69 11.14
C LEU A 299 2.96 8.98 11.22
N LYS A 300 1.86 9.66 10.87
CA LYS A 300 0.54 9.03 10.69
C LYS A 300 0.59 7.94 9.63
N ALA A 301 1.31 8.15 8.52
CA ALA A 301 1.46 7.15 7.46
C ALA A 301 2.13 5.85 7.93
N VAL A 302 3.01 5.90 8.94
CA VAL A 302 3.59 4.70 9.56
C VAL A 302 2.51 3.94 10.35
N ASP A 303 1.71 4.61 11.20
CA ASP A 303 0.59 4.00 11.93
C ASP A 303 -0.42 3.36 10.96
N VAL A 304 -0.84 4.12 9.94
CA VAL A 304 -1.78 3.66 8.91
C VAL A 304 -1.29 2.42 8.19
N LEU A 305 0.00 2.36 7.86
CA LEU A 305 0.56 1.20 7.18
C LEU A 305 0.51 -0.06 8.05
N VAL A 306 0.69 0.07 9.38
CA VAL A 306 0.47 -1.04 10.32
C VAL A 306 -1.01 -1.37 10.43
N GLN A 307 -1.89 -0.37 10.55
CA GLN A 307 -3.34 -0.57 10.62
C GLN A 307 -3.92 -1.25 9.37
N THR A 308 -3.32 -1.03 8.20
CA THR A 308 -3.75 -1.67 6.94
C THR A 308 -3.13 -3.06 6.72
N SER A 309 -2.90 -3.79 7.81
CA SER A 309 -2.42 -5.16 7.82
C SER A 309 -3.30 -6.08 8.68
N TYR A 310 -3.22 -7.39 8.43
CA TYR A 310 -3.83 -8.42 9.24
C TYR A 310 -2.88 -9.61 9.37
N GLY A 311 -2.66 -10.08 10.60
CA GLY A 311 -1.74 -11.18 10.85
C GLY A 311 -0.30 -10.91 10.36
N GLY A 312 0.10 -9.64 10.26
CA GLY A 312 1.40 -9.21 9.78
C GLY A 312 1.51 -9.01 8.25
N LEU A 313 0.46 -9.32 7.47
CA LEU A 313 0.42 -9.10 6.01
C LEU A 313 -0.46 -7.90 5.68
N PHE A 314 -0.06 -7.12 4.68
CA PHE A 314 -0.86 -5.99 4.21
C PHE A 314 -2.13 -6.45 3.52
N PHE A 315 -3.20 -5.67 3.61
CA PHE A 315 -4.38 -5.90 2.77
C PHE A 315 -3.99 -5.85 1.29
N PRO A 316 -4.38 -6.85 0.47
CA PRO A 316 -3.96 -6.96 -0.92
C PRO A 316 -4.75 -6.02 -1.84
N ILE A 317 -4.81 -4.74 -1.48
CA ILE A 317 -5.50 -3.70 -2.24
C ILE A 317 -4.65 -3.29 -3.44
N ASN A 318 -5.28 -3.17 -4.61
CA ASN A 318 -4.65 -2.79 -5.87
C ASN A 318 -3.60 -3.81 -6.36
N ASP A 319 -2.56 -3.39 -7.07
CA ASP A 319 -1.48 -4.25 -7.59
C ASP A 319 -0.58 -4.82 -6.47
N ALA A 320 -1.17 -5.33 -5.40
CA ALA A 320 -0.46 -5.86 -4.23
C ALA A 320 0.01 -7.31 -4.43
N ILE A 321 1.16 -7.63 -3.81
CA ILE A 321 1.67 -9.00 -3.67
C ILE A 321 1.26 -9.52 -2.28
N LEU A 322 0.65 -10.70 -2.21
CA LEU A 322 0.02 -11.23 -1.00
C LEU A 322 1.00 -11.53 0.15
N ASP A 323 2.26 -11.83 -0.16
CA ASP A 323 3.29 -12.22 0.80
C ASP A 323 4.05 -11.04 1.43
N LYS A 324 3.60 -9.80 1.23
CA LYS A 324 4.23 -8.61 1.79
C LYS A 324 3.50 -8.11 3.03
N GLY A 325 4.29 -7.72 4.01
CA GLY A 325 3.76 -7.32 5.29
C GLY A 325 4.65 -6.38 6.09
N ILE A 326 4.39 -6.33 7.37
CA ILE A 326 5.03 -5.41 8.31
C ILE A 326 6.55 -5.64 8.48
N ASP A 327 7.08 -6.81 8.09
CA ASP A 327 8.50 -7.17 8.19
C ASP A 327 9.37 -6.68 7.02
N THR A 328 8.79 -5.92 6.10
CA THR A 328 9.51 -5.30 4.98
C THR A 328 10.51 -4.25 5.46
N GLU A 329 11.68 -4.15 4.79
CA GLU A 329 12.77 -3.25 5.20
C GLU A 329 12.32 -1.79 5.31
N GLU A 330 11.42 -1.39 4.42
CA GLU A 330 10.87 -0.05 4.38
C GLU A 330 10.09 0.28 5.66
N LEU A 331 9.26 -0.66 6.14
CA LEU A 331 8.50 -0.43 7.37
C LEU A 331 9.35 -0.66 8.63
N VAL A 332 10.36 -1.52 8.58
CA VAL A 332 11.35 -1.62 9.68
C VAL A 332 12.04 -0.28 9.92
N ALA A 333 12.45 0.41 8.84
CA ALA A 333 12.98 1.76 8.94
C ALA A 333 11.93 2.75 9.45
N GLY A 334 10.70 2.65 8.95
CA GLY A 334 9.55 3.48 9.37
C GLY A 334 9.26 3.37 10.86
N ILE A 335 9.19 2.17 11.40
CA ILE A 335 8.95 1.93 12.83
C ILE A 335 10.07 2.53 13.69
N GLY A 336 11.34 2.35 13.30
CA GLY A 336 12.47 2.93 14.02
C GLY A 336 12.41 4.46 14.06
N ILE A 337 12.18 5.09 12.91
CA ILE A 337 12.09 6.55 12.79
C ILE A 337 10.88 7.09 13.56
N ALA A 338 9.71 6.46 13.40
CA ALA A 338 8.50 6.88 14.12
C ALA A 338 8.66 6.75 15.62
N TYR A 339 9.21 5.64 16.11
CA TYR A 339 9.50 5.46 17.53
C TYR A 339 10.44 6.56 18.08
N ALA A 340 11.53 6.83 17.36
CA ALA A 340 12.49 7.85 17.78
C ALA A 340 11.89 9.26 17.84
N ARG A 341 10.86 9.53 17.02
CA ARG A 341 10.17 10.84 16.96
C ARG A 341 9.02 10.98 17.95
N THR A 342 8.32 9.90 18.25
CA THR A 342 7.09 9.92 19.05
C THR A 342 7.25 9.36 20.47
N GLY A 343 8.19 8.43 20.66
CA GLY A 343 8.30 7.66 21.89
C GLY A 343 7.13 6.70 22.13
N ASP A 344 6.35 6.37 21.09
CA ASP A 344 5.18 5.51 21.23
C ASP A 344 5.58 4.04 21.45
N ASP A 345 5.49 3.58 22.68
CA ASP A 345 5.85 2.23 23.09
C ASP A 345 5.06 1.11 22.40
N ARG A 346 3.91 1.43 21.75
CA ARG A 346 3.11 0.47 20.96
C ARG A 346 3.84 0.04 19.69
N LEU A 347 4.67 0.91 19.09
CA LEU A 347 5.50 0.58 17.94
C LEU A 347 6.57 -0.47 18.25
N LEU A 348 6.94 -0.62 19.51
CA LEU A 348 7.91 -1.64 19.92
C LEU A 348 7.38 -3.06 19.76
N SER A 349 6.07 -3.29 19.95
CA SER A 349 5.46 -4.61 19.69
C SER A 349 5.48 -4.95 18.19
N VAL A 350 5.32 -3.94 17.32
CA VAL A 350 5.48 -4.12 15.88
C VAL A 350 6.93 -4.49 15.54
N ALA A 351 7.91 -3.79 16.13
CA ALA A 351 9.33 -4.14 15.96
C ALA A 351 9.63 -5.58 16.44
N GLN A 352 9.00 -6.04 17.51
CA GLN A 352 9.11 -7.44 17.98
C GLN A 352 8.54 -8.43 16.96
N GLN A 353 7.42 -8.12 16.33
CA GLN A 353 6.84 -8.96 15.28
C GLN A 353 7.72 -8.99 14.03
N GLN A 354 8.30 -7.85 13.64
CA GLN A 354 9.25 -7.74 12.52
C GLN A 354 10.52 -8.57 12.74
N LYS A 355 10.94 -8.81 13.98
CA LYS A 355 12.19 -9.50 14.36
C LYS A 355 13.44 -8.90 13.73
N ARG A 356 13.40 -7.64 13.37
CA ARG A 356 14.44 -6.88 12.68
C ARG A 356 14.55 -5.46 13.23
N LEU A 357 15.74 -4.88 13.07
CA LEU A 357 16.02 -3.46 13.34
C LEU A 357 16.81 -2.87 12.18
N LEU A 358 16.73 -1.56 12.00
CA LEU A 358 17.69 -0.83 11.18
C LEU A 358 18.97 -0.57 11.99
N LEU A 359 20.16 -0.75 11.41
CA LEU A 359 21.44 -0.38 12.02
C LEU A 359 21.64 1.14 11.90
N SER A 360 20.87 1.88 12.67
CA SER A 360 20.81 3.34 12.69
C SER A 360 20.63 3.84 14.13
N PRO A 361 20.78 5.16 14.40
CA PRO A 361 20.49 5.73 15.71
C PRO A 361 19.07 5.41 16.21
N GLU A 362 18.10 5.42 15.31
CA GLU A 362 16.70 5.12 15.61
C GLU A 362 16.52 3.63 15.99
N GLY A 363 17.19 2.73 15.26
CA GLY A 363 17.19 1.30 15.59
C GLY A 363 17.88 0.99 16.92
N LEU A 364 18.93 1.74 17.29
CA LEU A 364 19.54 1.64 18.61
C LEU A 364 18.55 2.05 19.71
N GLN A 365 17.80 3.14 19.53
CA GLN A 365 16.75 3.56 20.49
C GLN A 365 15.67 2.50 20.66
N VAL A 366 15.23 1.87 19.58
CA VAL A 366 14.29 0.73 19.65
C VAL A 366 14.89 -0.42 20.45
N ALA A 367 16.15 -0.79 20.18
CA ALA A 367 16.83 -1.87 20.91
C ALA A 367 16.97 -1.57 22.42
N GLN A 368 17.28 -0.32 22.78
CA GLN A 368 17.34 0.15 24.17
C GLN A 368 15.99 0.02 24.86
N ALA A 369 14.92 0.45 24.21
CA ALA A 369 13.57 0.40 24.74
C ALA A 369 13.05 -1.03 24.90
N LEU A 370 13.34 -1.90 23.94
CA LEU A 370 13.02 -3.33 24.03
C LEU A 370 13.78 -4.01 25.19
N ALA A 371 15.05 -3.69 25.39
CA ALA A 371 15.84 -4.18 26.52
C ALA A 371 15.30 -3.69 27.87
N ALA A 372 14.67 -2.50 27.90
CA ALA A 372 14.00 -1.93 29.06
C ALA A 372 12.55 -2.42 29.25
N ASN A 373 12.09 -3.40 28.45
CA ASN A 373 10.73 -3.97 28.47
C ASN A 373 9.62 -2.92 28.34
N LYS A 374 9.79 -1.88 27.51
CA LYS A 374 8.81 -0.83 27.32
C LYS A 374 7.69 -1.17 26.34
N ALA A 375 7.82 -2.29 25.59
CA ALA A 375 6.86 -2.66 24.56
C ALA A 375 5.43 -2.79 25.11
N LYS A 376 4.48 -2.14 24.45
CA LYS A 376 3.04 -2.26 24.68
C LYS A 376 2.38 -2.86 23.45
N PRO A 377 1.25 -3.59 23.59
CA PRO A 377 0.50 -4.09 22.43
C PRO A 377 0.14 -2.95 21.48
N PHE A 378 0.28 -3.21 20.17
CA PHE A 378 -0.20 -2.27 19.17
C PHE A 378 -1.73 -2.27 19.15
N ASP A 379 -2.31 -1.10 19.08
CA ASP A 379 -3.76 -0.91 19.10
C ASP A 379 -4.34 -0.99 17.67
N TYR A 380 -4.66 -2.21 17.22
CA TYR A 380 -5.43 -2.44 16.01
C TYR A 380 -6.89 -2.06 16.25
N ARG A 381 -7.36 -0.99 15.62
CA ARG A 381 -8.67 -0.38 15.90
C ARG A 381 -9.53 -0.24 14.64
N PRO A 382 -10.87 -0.17 14.79
CA PRO A 382 -11.73 0.23 13.69
C PRO A 382 -11.45 1.69 13.32
N MET A 383 -11.46 1.99 12.00
CA MET A 383 -11.19 3.33 11.51
C MET A 383 -11.69 3.53 10.09
N LEU A 384 -12.01 4.77 9.77
CA LEU A 384 -12.17 5.24 8.40
C LEU A 384 -10.94 6.06 8.03
N LEU A 385 -10.17 5.56 7.10
CA LEU A 385 -9.04 6.28 6.50
C LEU A 385 -9.56 7.02 5.28
N ARG A 386 -9.69 8.33 5.38
CA ARG A 386 -10.09 9.18 4.26
C ARG A 386 -9.06 9.12 3.15
N ASP A 387 -9.49 9.28 1.90
CA ASP A 387 -8.62 9.27 0.74
C ASP A 387 -8.60 10.63 0.02
N GLY A 388 -7.59 10.83 -0.84
CA GLY A 388 -7.28 12.09 -1.49
C GLY A 388 -6.55 13.09 -0.59
N PRO A 389 -5.89 14.10 -1.18
CA PRO A 389 -5.07 15.07 -0.45
C PRO A 389 -5.80 15.85 0.64
N ASP A 390 -7.08 16.13 0.41
CA ASP A 390 -7.95 16.86 1.34
C ASP A 390 -8.85 15.93 2.17
N GLY A 391 -8.81 14.61 1.91
CA GLY A 391 -9.60 13.60 2.62
C GLY A 391 -11.07 13.59 2.22
N ASP A 392 -11.39 14.02 1.02
CA ASP A 392 -12.76 14.15 0.49
C ASP A 392 -13.05 13.22 -0.72
N ARG A 393 -12.10 12.33 -1.04
CA ARG A 393 -12.15 11.43 -2.19
C ARG A 393 -12.44 9.98 -1.79
N GLY A 394 -13.46 9.76 -0.96
CA GLY A 394 -13.78 8.45 -0.42
C GLY A 394 -12.92 8.04 0.78
N GLY A 395 -12.70 6.74 0.97
CA GLY A 395 -11.89 6.25 2.07
C GLY A 395 -11.79 4.73 2.13
N LEU A 396 -10.98 4.22 3.06
CA LEU A 396 -10.87 2.82 3.40
C LEU A 396 -11.49 2.61 4.79
N ALA A 397 -12.65 1.94 4.86
CA ALA A 397 -13.26 1.60 6.13
C ALA A 397 -12.71 0.27 6.64
N ILE A 398 -12.21 0.25 7.86
CA ILE A 398 -11.70 -0.94 8.55
C ILE A 398 -12.54 -1.12 9.82
N LEU A 399 -13.32 -2.20 9.89
CA LEU A 399 -14.07 -2.60 11.06
C LEU A 399 -13.33 -3.75 11.73
N ARG A 400 -13.12 -3.70 13.06
CA ARG A 400 -12.35 -4.72 13.78
C ARG A 400 -12.98 -5.08 15.11
N MET A 401 -13.08 -6.37 15.36
CA MET A 401 -13.52 -6.91 16.66
C MET A 401 -12.59 -8.04 17.12
N ASN A 402 -12.42 -8.19 18.42
CA ASN A 402 -11.64 -9.27 19.07
C ASN A 402 -10.11 -9.20 18.84
N GLY A 403 -9.55 -7.98 18.66
CA GLY A 403 -8.10 -7.75 18.62
C GLY A 403 -7.44 -8.09 17.28
N GLU A 404 -6.12 -8.25 17.31
CA GLU A 404 -5.26 -8.38 16.13
C GLU A 404 -5.64 -9.55 15.20
N ARG A 405 -5.95 -10.72 15.76
CA ARG A 405 -6.30 -11.94 15.03
C ARG A 405 -7.79 -12.29 15.10
N GLY A 406 -8.60 -11.37 15.59
CA GLY A 406 -10.06 -11.46 15.56
C GLY A 406 -10.62 -11.17 14.16
N GLN A 407 -11.84 -10.65 14.11
CA GLN A 407 -12.44 -10.29 12.83
C GLN A 407 -11.95 -8.92 12.35
N ALA A 408 -11.66 -8.84 11.05
CA ALA A 408 -11.45 -7.58 10.35
C ALA A 408 -12.24 -7.57 9.04
N LEU A 409 -13.12 -6.59 8.89
CA LEU A 409 -13.87 -6.31 7.67
C LEU A 409 -13.32 -5.03 7.06
N VAL A 410 -12.93 -5.07 5.80
CA VAL A 410 -12.36 -3.93 5.07
C VAL A 410 -13.27 -3.61 3.89
N GLN A 411 -13.81 -2.40 3.84
CA GLN A 411 -14.58 -1.90 2.69
C GLN A 411 -13.77 -0.84 1.96
N LYS A 412 -13.53 -1.07 0.67
CA LYS A 412 -12.72 -0.19 -0.18
C LYS A 412 -13.58 0.83 -0.91
N ASP A 413 -13.65 2.02 -0.36
CA ASP A 413 -14.36 3.17 -0.91
C ASP A 413 -13.37 4.25 -1.39
N THR A 414 -12.18 3.85 -1.84
CA THR A 414 -11.06 4.74 -2.16
C THR A 414 -11.11 5.25 -3.60
N MET A 415 -10.22 6.19 -3.91
CA MET A 415 -9.88 6.56 -5.29
C MET A 415 -9.46 5.35 -6.10
N GLN A 416 -9.09 5.55 -7.38
CA GLN A 416 -8.68 4.44 -8.26
C GLN A 416 -7.34 3.84 -7.85
N GLY A 417 -6.41 4.66 -7.32
CA GLY A 417 -5.07 4.22 -6.97
C GLY A 417 -4.07 4.36 -8.11
N MET A 418 -4.23 5.41 -8.90
CA MET A 418 -3.39 5.71 -10.05
C MET A 418 -3.28 4.53 -11.03
N GLY A 419 -2.13 4.34 -11.66
CA GLY A 419 -1.90 3.22 -12.58
C GLY A 419 -1.90 1.83 -11.93
N HIS A 420 -1.85 1.76 -10.60
CA HIS A 420 -1.87 0.50 -9.84
C HIS A 420 -3.27 0.08 -9.38
N GLY A 421 -4.25 0.96 -9.51
CA GLY A 421 -5.63 0.70 -9.11
C GLY A 421 -6.34 -0.37 -9.93
N HIS A 422 -7.34 -0.97 -9.29
CA HIS A 422 -8.23 -1.96 -9.88
C HIS A 422 -9.63 -1.37 -10.09
N PHE A 423 -10.46 -2.01 -10.89
CA PHE A 423 -11.83 -1.60 -11.14
C PHE A 423 -12.77 -2.22 -10.10
N ASP A 424 -12.63 -1.81 -8.84
CA ASP A 424 -13.13 -2.49 -7.66
C ASP A 424 -13.79 -1.54 -6.64
N LYS A 425 -14.48 -0.50 -7.10
CA LYS A 425 -15.22 0.43 -6.22
C LYS A 425 -16.21 -0.34 -5.35
N LEU A 426 -16.24 -0.04 -4.05
CA LEU A 426 -17.03 -0.70 -3.02
C LEU A 426 -16.73 -2.21 -2.86
N ASN A 427 -15.50 -2.65 -3.17
CA ASN A 427 -15.01 -3.99 -2.86
C ASN A 427 -14.82 -4.19 -1.36
N TRP A 428 -14.80 -5.45 -0.90
CA TRP A 428 -14.59 -5.77 0.50
C TRP A 428 -13.78 -7.04 0.71
N LEU A 429 -13.15 -7.11 1.89
CA LEU A 429 -12.40 -8.28 2.35
C LEU A 429 -12.84 -8.60 3.78
N PHE A 430 -12.74 -9.87 4.14
CA PHE A 430 -13.00 -10.29 5.52
C PHE A 430 -11.93 -11.26 5.99
N TYR A 431 -11.47 -11.02 7.19
CA TYR A 431 -10.44 -11.81 7.87
C TYR A 431 -10.97 -12.33 9.20
N ASP A 432 -10.62 -13.57 9.53
CA ASP A 432 -10.95 -14.20 10.81
C ASP A 432 -9.93 -15.26 11.18
N LYS A 433 -9.64 -15.44 12.46
CA LYS A 433 -8.74 -16.48 13.01
C LYS A 433 -7.35 -16.50 12.34
N GLY A 434 -6.85 -15.37 11.88
CA GLY A 434 -5.55 -15.28 11.19
C GLY A 434 -5.59 -15.52 9.68
N ASN A 435 -6.76 -15.79 9.09
CA ASN A 435 -6.92 -16.15 7.69
C ASN A 435 -7.71 -15.10 6.90
N PRO A 436 -7.40 -14.87 5.61
CA PRO A 436 -8.29 -14.19 4.68
C PRO A 436 -9.45 -15.13 4.33
N VAL A 437 -10.69 -14.74 4.64
CA VAL A 437 -11.92 -15.52 4.43
C VAL A 437 -12.61 -15.08 3.14
N VAL A 438 -12.89 -13.79 3.01
CA VAL A 438 -13.30 -13.13 1.75
C VAL A 438 -12.09 -12.39 1.23
N THR A 439 -11.71 -12.66 -0.03
CA THR A 439 -10.38 -12.37 -0.55
C THR A 439 -10.39 -11.33 -1.65
N ASP A 440 -9.23 -10.75 -1.90
CA ASP A 440 -8.89 -10.01 -3.11
C ASP A 440 -7.73 -10.72 -3.81
N TYR A 441 -7.75 -10.71 -5.14
CA TYR A 441 -6.69 -11.34 -5.91
C TYR A 441 -5.35 -10.62 -5.77
N GLY A 442 -5.34 -9.30 -5.57
CA GLY A 442 -4.15 -8.48 -5.69
C GLY A 442 -3.62 -8.48 -7.12
N ALA A 443 -2.29 -8.55 -7.31
CA ALA A 443 -1.66 -8.50 -8.63
C ALA A 443 -1.35 -9.89 -9.21
N ALA A 444 -1.49 -10.04 -10.53
CA ALA A 444 -0.86 -11.12 -11.28
C ALA A 444 0.59 -10.74 -11.63
N ARG A 445 1.50 -10.99 -10.67
CA ARG A 445 2.90 -10.61 -10.70
C ARG A 445 3.71 -11.48 -9.77
N PHE A 446 4.89 -11.97 -10.21
CA PHE A 446 5.75 -12.80 -9.38
C PHE A 446 7.13 -12.13 -9.22
N LEU A 447 7.46 -11.68 -7.99
CA LEU A 447 8.75 -11.11 -7.68
C LEU A 447 9.83 -12.21 -7.64
N ASN A 448 11.03 -11.89 -8.16
CA ASN A 448 12.21 -12.76 -8.11
C ASN A 448 12.02 -14.17 -8.72
N VAL A 449 11.03 -14.34 -9.60
CA VAL A 449 10.82 -15.55 -10.39
C VAL A 449 11.20 -15.26 -11.83
N GLU A 450 12.41 -15.64 -12.24
CA GLU A 450 12.98 -15.31 -13.56
C GLU A 450 12.10 -15.83 -14.72
N ALA A 451 11.57 -17.05 -14.60
CA ALA A 451 10.65 -17.65 -15.57
C ALA A 451 9.36 -16.83 -15.77
N LYS A 452 8.97 -16.03 -14.79
CA LYS A 452 7.84 -15.10 -14.83
C LYS A 452 8.31 -13.63 -14.96
N ARG A 453 9.47 -13.42 -15.58
CA ARG A 453 10.08 -12.11 -15.83
C ARG A 453 10.33 -11.24 -14.59
N GLY A 454 10.60 -11.90 -13.46
CA GLY A 454 11.20 -11.27 -12.29
C GLY A 454 10.50 -10.05 -11.68
N GLY A 455 9.17 -10.00 -11.70
CA GLY A 455 8.40 -8.90 -11.10
C GLY A 455 7.78 -7.94 -12.11
N ILE A 456 7.85 -8.21 -13.41
CA ILE A 456 7.03 -7.55 -14.42
C ILE A 456 5.60 -8.09 -14.30
N TYR A 457 4.61 -7.22 -14.51
CA TYR A 457 3.22 -7.63 -14.54
C TYR A 457 2.96 -8.61 -15.68
N LEU A 458 2.22 -9.67 -15.39
CA LEU A 458 1.76 -10.64 -16.37
C LEU A 458 0.57 -10.08 -17.15
N ALA A 459 0.26 -10.68 -18.29
CA ALA A 459 -0.89 -10.27 -19.11
C ALA A 459 -2.20 -10.37 -18.32
N GLU A 460 -2.31 -11.39 -17.46
CA GLU A 460 -3.45 -11.66 -16.58
C GLU A 460 -3.66 -10.59 -15.50
N ASN A 461 -2.66 -9.75 -15.22
CA ASN A 461 -2.87 -8.60 -14.35
C ASN A 461 -3.92 -7.64 -14.94
N ARG A 462 -3.92 -7.47 -16.27
CA ARG A 462 -4.90 -6.65 -16.97
C ARG A 462 -6.18 -7.41 -17.27
N SER A 463 -6.09 -8.65 -17.76
CA SER A 463 -7.25 -9.40 -18.24
C SER A 463 -8.05 -10.09 -17.12
N TRP A 464 -7.47 -10.21 -15.90
CA TRP A 464 -8.12 -10.79 -14.71
C TRP A 464 -8.01 -9.87 -13.50
N ALA A 465 -6.82 -9.74 -12.89
CA ALA A 465 -6.67 -9.17 -11.55
C ALA A 465 -7.24 -7.76 -11.39
N LYS A 466 -7.20 -6.93 -12.45
CA LYS A 466 -7.79 -5.58 -12.44
C LYS A 466 -9.27 -5.53 -12.79
N GLN A 467 -9.85 -6.61 -13.27
CA GLN A 467 -11.24 -6.62 -13.75
C GLN A 467 -12.23 -6.68 -12.59
N THR A 468 -13.37 -6.02 -12.72
CA THR A 468 -14.36 -5.91 -11.63
C THR A 468 -14.87 -7.27 -11.14
N VAL A 469 -15.02 -8.26 -12.04
CA VAL A 469 -15.48 -9.60 -11.67
C VAL A 469 -14.47 -10.38 -10.81
N ALA A 470 -13.21 -9.95 -10.75
CA ALA A 470 -12.18 -10.53 -9.86
C ALA A 470 -12.25 -9.97 -8.43
N HIS A 471 -13.25 -9.14 -8.12
CA HIS A 471 -13.45 -8.49 -6.83
C HIS A 471 -14.87 -8.68 -6.30
N ASN A 472 -15.06 -8.44 -5.01
CA ASN A 472 -16.34 -8.63 -4.32
C ASN A 472 -17.22 -7.39 -4.44
N THR A 473 -17.55 -6.96 -5.65
CA THR A 473 -18.34 -5.76 -5.93
C THR A 473 -19.25 -5.94 -7.14
N LEU A 474 -20.12 -4.96 -7.40
CA LEU A 474 -21.13 -5.03 -8.45
C LEU A 474 -20.51 -5.02 -9.85
N VAL A 475 -20.92 -5.96 -10.69
CA VAL A 475 -20.68 -5.98 -12.14
C VAL A 475 -21.99 -5.76 -12.87
N VAL A 476 -21.99 -4.89 -13.89
CA VAL A 476 -23.16 -4.61 -14.75
C VAL A 476 -22.87 -5.02 -16.19
N ASP A 477 -23.75 -5.86 -16.77
CA ASP A 477 -23.68 -6.32 -18.16
C ASP A 477 -22.29 -6.94 -18.52
N GLU A 478 -21.67 -7.65 -17.57
CA GLU A 478 -20.32 -8.24 -17.71
C GLU A 478 -19.22 -7.20 -18.05
N GLN A 479 -19.42 -5.94 -17.74
CA GLN A 479 -18.45 -4.88 -17.97
C GLN A 479 -17.69 -4.54 -16.68
N SER A 480 -16.41 -4.16 -16.80
CA SER A 480 -15.68 -3.57 -15.69
C SER A 480 -16.08 -2.11 -15.47
N HIS A 481 -15.93 -1.63 -14.23
CA HIS A 481 -16.10 -0.23 -13.88
C HIS A 481 -15.36 0.66 -14.88
N PHE A 482 -16.00 1.77 -15.27
CA PHE A 482 -15.43 2.76 -16.20
C PHE A 482 -15.01 2.16 -17.56
N LYS A 483 -15.50 0.95 -17.93
CA LYS A 483 -15.07 0.19 -19.13
C LYS A 483 -13.57 -0.07 -19.16
N GLY A 484 -12.92 -0.23 -18.01
CA GLY A 484 -11.48 -0.47 -17.90
C GLY A 484 -10.61 0.76 -18.13
N ASP A 485 -11.16 1.97 -18.11
CA ASP A 485 -10.40 3.22 -18.20
C ASP A 485 -10.02 3.71 -16.79
N TRP A 486 -8.75 3.51 -16.42
CA TRP A 486 -8.26 3.88 -15.10
C TRP A 486 -8.20 5.40 -14.88
N LYS A 487 -7.99 6.21 -15.93
CA LYS A 487 -7.98 7.68 -15.81
C LYS A 487 -9.35 8.19 -15.45
N ARG A 488 -10.38 7.67 -16.12
CA ARG A 488 -11.76 7.96 -15.75
C ARG A 488 -12.09 7.47 -14.34
N GLY A 489 -11.57 6.29 -13.95
CA GLY A 489 -11.71 5.78 -12.58
C GLY A 489 -11.09 6.70 -11.53
N GLU A 490 -10.00 7.39 -11.86
CA GLU A 490 -9.32 8.36 -10.99
C GLU A 490 -10.13 9.65 -10.78
N GLU A 491 -10.93 10.06 -11.77
CA GLU A 491 -11.79 11.23 -11.67
C GLU A 491 -12.98 11.02 -10.73
N HIS A 492 -13.37 9.75 -10.46
CA HIS A 492 -14.58 9.37 -9.72
C HIS A 492 -14.25 8.56 -8.46
N ALA A 493 -14.48 9.16 -7.31
CA ALA A 493 -14.36 8.50 -6.00
C ALA A 493 -15.76 8.15 -5.45
N PRO A 494 -15.90 7.03 -4.68
CA PRO A 494 -17.11 6.78 -3.92
C PRO A 494 -17.36 7.88 -2.90
N GLN A 495 -18.62 8.10 -2.58
CA GLN A 495 -19.05 8.98 -1.50
C GLN A 495 -19.25 8.16 -0.23
N VAL A 496 -18.46 8.38 0.79
CA VAL A 496 -18.71 7.83 2.12
C VAL A 496 -20.00 8.44 2.67
N ARG A 497 -20.92 7.59 3.10
CA ARG A 497 -22.23 8.00 3.65
C ARG A 497 -22.17 8.14 5.17
N PHE A 498 -21.65 7.12 5.83
CA PHE A 498 -21.41 7.11 7.27
C PHE A 498 -20.41 6.00 7.66
N PHE A 499 -19.80 6.20 8.82
CA PHE A 499 -18.96 5.22 9.53
C PHE A 499 -19.22 5.36 11.02
N GLN A 500 -19.50 4.23 11.69
CA GLN A 500 -19.65 4.17 13.15
C GLN A 500 -19.02 2.89 13.67
N ALA A 501 -18.36 2.96 14.82
CA ALA A 501 -17.70 1.83 15.43
C ALA A 501 -17.92 1.80 16.94
N ASP A 502 -18.91 1.01 17.35
CA ASP A 502 -19.20 0.71 18.75
C ASP A 502 -18.71 -0.70 19.13
N ALA A 503 -18.79 -1.06 20.39
CA ALA A 503 -18.31 -2.35 20.90
C ALA A 503 -18.99 -3.57 20.24
N ASP A 504 -20.30 -3.47 19.98
CA ASP A 504 -21.12 -4.57 19.48
C ASP A 504 -21.64 -4.34 18.05
N THR A 505 -21.46 -3.13 17.52
CA THR A 505 -21.91 -2.75 16.17
C THR A 505 -20.88 -1.83 15.55
N GLN A 506 -20.31 -2.27 14.43
CA GLN A 506 -19.48 -1.42 13.60
C GLN A 506 -20.08 -1.43 12.20
N ILE A 507 -20.21 -0.27 11.59
CA ILE A 507 -20.91 -0.13 10.31
C ILE A 507 -20.25 0.91 9.42
N ALA A 508 -20.17 0.62 8.13
CA ALA A 508 -19.70 1.53 7.09
C ALA A 508 -20.68 1.53 5.91
N SER A 509 -20.87 2.68 5.30
CA SER A 509 -21.67 2.81 4.09
C SER A 509 -21.05 3.80 3.13
N ALA A 510 -21.01 3.42 1.84
CA ALA A 510 -20.58 4.29 0.76
C ALA A 510 -21.43 4.07 -0.49
N MET A 511 -21.43 5.08 -1.35
CA MET A 511 -22.20 5.09 -2.59
C MET A 511 -21.26 5.40 -3.76
N MET A 512 -21.43 4.68 -4.87
CA MET A 512 -20.74 4.94 -6.11
C MET A 512 -21.73 5.37 -7.20
N ARG A 513 -21.39 6.47 -7.86
CA ARG A 513 -22.02 6.97 -9.08
C ARG A 513 -21.05 6.85 -10.23
N ASP A 514 -21.53 6.80 -11.45
CA ASP A 514 -20.72 6.94 -12.68
C ASP A 514 -19.72 5.82 -12.98
N ALA A 515 -19.60 4.78 -12.13
CA ALA A 515 -18.82 3.58 -12.49
C ALA A 515 -19.41 2.87 -13.71
N TYR A 516 -20.75 2.93 -13.83
CA TYR A 516 -21.50 2.51 -14.98
C TYR A 516 -22.48 3.62 -15.37
N PRO A 517 -22.63 3.94 -16.67
CA PRO A 517 -23.58 4.97 -17.12
C PRO A 517 -25.02 4.68 -16.66
N GLY A 518 -25.62 5.60 -15.92
CA GLY A 518 -26.99 5.49 -15.44
C GLY A 518 -27.22 4.46 -14.33
N VAL A 519 -26.16 4.01 -13.64
CA VAL A 519 -26.27 3.11 -12.47
C VAL A 519 -25.62 3.75 -11.25
N VAL A 520 -26.38 3.79 -10.16
CA VAL A 520 -25.92 4.18 -8.82
C VAL A 520 -26.02 2.95 -7.92
N PHE A 521 -24.96 2.66 -7.18
CA PHE A 521 -24.98 1.57 -6.22
C PHE A 521 -24.41 2.01 -4.87
N THR A 522 -25.01 1.49 -3.81
CA THR A 522 -24.66 1.80 -2.43
C THR A 522 -24.37 0.51 -1.70
N ARG A 523 -23.26 0.44 -0.99
CA ARG A 523 -22.95 -0.68 -0.12
C ARG A 523 -22.98 -0.23 1.33
N THR A 524 -23.69 -0.99 2.16
CA THR A 524 -23.67 -0.84 3.62
C THR A 524 -23.25 -2.17 4.23
N GLN A 525 -22.19 -2.16 5.00
CA GLN A 525 -21.68 -3.35 5.69
C GLN A 525 -21.60 -3.12 7.18
N ALA A 526 -21.94 -4.16 7.95
CA ALA A 526 -21.87 -4.11 9.40
C ALA A 526 -21.20 -5.37 9.96
N LEU A 527 -20.35 -5.18 10.96
CA LEU A 527 -19.82 -6.24 11.81
C LEU A 527 -20.61 -6.21 13.14
N LEU A 528 -21.35 -7.29 13.42
CA LEU A 528 -22.34 -7.34 14.50
C LEU A 528 -21.99 -8.45 15.49
N ARG A 529 -21.91 -8.10 16.77
CA ARG A 529 -21.77 -9.04 17.88
C ARG A 529 -23.13 -9.23 18.58
N HIS A 530 -23.47 -10.46 18.91
CA HIS A 530 -24.66 -10.76 19.72
C HIS A 530 -24.36 -11.94 20.66
N PRO A 531 -24.92 -11.98 21.90
CA PRO A 531 -24.64 -13.06 22.87
C PRO A 531 -25.02 -14.46 22.35
N ASP A 532 -26.05 -14.58 21.52
CA ASP A 532 -26.51 -15.86 20.97
C ASP A 532 -25.71 -16.32 19.74
N LEU A 533 -24.79 -15.49 19.22
CA LEU A 533 -23.85 -15.84 18.16
C LEU A 533 -22.49 -16.22 18.77
N ALA A 534 -21.80 -17.17 18.18
CA ALA A 534 -20.50 -17.60 18.66
C ALA A 534 -19.43 -16.52 18.44
N LEU A 535 -19.54 -15.80 17.34
CA LEU A 535 -18.60 -14.79 16.86
C LEU A 535 -19.39 -13.65 16.20
N PRO A 536 -18.78 -12.47 16.05
CA PRO A 536 -19.35 -11.41 15.23
C PRO A 536 -19.61 -11.87 13.80
N VAL A 537 -20.71 -11.41 13.22
CA VAL A 537 -21.14 -11.72 11.84
C VAL A 537 -21.05 -10.50 10.95
N VAL A 538 -20.81 -10.72 9.67
CA VAL A 538 -20.82 -9.65 8.66
C VAL A 538 -22.21 -9.63 8.01
N LEU A 539 -22.88 -8.47 8.07
CA LEU A 539 -24.06 -8.18 7.26
C LEU A 539 -23.64 -7.29 6.09
N ASP A 540 -24.07 -7.63 4.89
CA ASP A 540 -23.78 -6.89 3.66
C ASP A 540 -25.07 -6.58 2.91
N LEU A 541 -25.25 -5.30 2.55
CA LEU A 541 -26.38 -4.78 1.79
C LEU A 541 -25.85 -3.98 0.61
N MET A 542 -26.15 -4.45 -0.62
CA MET A 542 -25.84 -3.76 -1.87
C MET A 542 -27.11 -3.32 -2.57
N GLN A 543 -27.41 -2.03 -2.56
CA GLN A 543 -28.56 -1.43 -3.23
C GLN A 543 -28.13 -0.87 -4.58
N VAL A 544 -28.86 -1.21 -5.63
CA VAL A 544 -28.56 -0.82 -7.02
C VAL A 544 -29.77 -0.13 -7.62
N HIS A 545 -29.56 1.02 -8.23
CA HIS A 545 -30.57 1.79 -8.97
C HIS A 545 -30.05 2.06 -10.38
N GLY A 546 -30.77 1.59 -11.38
CA GLY A 546 -30.42 1.77 -12.79
C GLY A 546 -31.45 2.59 -13.56
N ASP A 547 -31.03 3.31 -14.59
CA ASP A 547 -31.93 4.03 -15.50
C ASP A 547 -32.68 3.07 -16.45
N LYS A 548 -32.10 1.92 -16.73
CA LYS A 548 -32.60 0.86 -17.61
C LYS A 548 -32.38 -0.52 -17.00
N THR A 549 -33.09 -1.50 -17.55
CA THR A 549 -32.87 -2.92 -17.17
C THR A 549 -31.48 -3.39 -17.59
N ALA A 550 -30.84 -4.15 -16.73
CA ALA A 550 -29.50 -4.70 -16.93
C ALA A 550 -29.38 -6.09 -16.30
N ARG A 551 -28.24 -6.74 -16.55
CA ARG A 551 -27.76 -7.88 -15.80
C ARG A 551 -26.86 -7.37 -14.68
N TYR A 552 -27.04 -7.89 -13.49
CA TYR A 552 -26.23 -7.57 -12.33
C TYR A 552 -25.60 -8.84 -11.77
N ASP A 553 -24.27 -8.87 -11.64
CA ASP A 553 -23.54 -9.92 -10.94
C ASP A 553 -22.89 -9.35 -9.67
N LEU A 554 -23.05 -10.05 -8.56
CA LEU A 554 -22.36 -9.75 -7.30
C LEU A 554 -21.46 -10.95 -6.94
N PRO A 555 -20.15 -10.87 -7.23
CA PRO A 555 -19.18 -11.90 -6.86
C PRO A 555 -18.88 -11.90 -5.36
N LEU A 556 -18.57 -13.10 -4.85
CA LEU A 556 -17.95 -13.36 -3.55
C LEU A 556 -16.79 -14.32 -3.76
N HIS A 557 -15.57 -13.82 -3.72
CA HIS A 557 -14.35 -14.61 -3.74
C HIS A 557 -13.99 -15.03 -2.32
N PHE A 558 -13.77 -16.31 -2.07
CA PHE A 558 -13.52 -16.83 -0.73
C PHE A 558 -12.43 -17.90 -0.72
N ASN A 559 -11.82 -18.09 0.44
CA ASN A 559 -10.91 -19.22 0.69
C ASN A 559 -11.60 -20.32 1.45
N GLY A 560 -11.25 -21.56 1.16
CA GLY A 560 -11.71 -22.74 1.85
C GLY A 560 -12.38 -23.76 0.95
N HIS A 561 -12.90 -24.82 1.55
CA HIS A 561 -13.53 -25.92 0.83
C HIS A 561 -15.04 -25.94 1.09
N ILE A 562 -15.83 -25.90 0.03
CA ILE A 562 -17.29 -25.98 0.13
C ILE A 562 -17.69 -27.27 0.84
N VAL A 563 -18.51 -27.14 1.87
CA VAL A 563 -19.06 -28.25 2.66
C VAL A 563 -20.49 -28.57 2.23
N SER A 564 -21.30 -27.52 2.02
CA SER A 564 -22.68 -27.69 1.59
C SER A 564 -23.22 -26.46 0.85
N THR A 565 -24.22 -26.71 0.01
CA THR A 565 -25.04 -25.70 -0.63
C THR A 565 -26.50 -25.86 -0.17
N GLY A 566 -27.13 -24.77 0.26
CA GLY A 566 -28.55 -24.74 0.61
C GLY A 566 -29.43 -24.44 -0.62
N PHE A 567 -29.04 -24.93 -1.79
CA PHE A 567 -29.79 -24.82 -3.04
C PHE A 567 -29.42 -25.96 -3.98
N GLU A 568 -30.36 -26.32 -4.84
CA GLU A 568 -30.13 -27.28 -5.93
C GLU A 568 -29.35 -26.60 -7.07
N ALA A 569 -28.40 -27.34 -7.67
CA ALA A 569 -27.63 -26.86 -8.79
C ALA A 569 -27.37 -27.93 -9.85
N GLU A 570 -27.31 -27.53 -11.10
CA GLU A 570 -26.73 -28.28 -12.18
C GLU A 570 -25.22 -28.22 -12.06
N HIS A 571 -24.53 -29.36 -12.12
CA HIS A 571 -23.07 -29.44 -11.97
C HIS A 571 -22.39 -29.79 -13.29
N PHE A 572 -21.19 -29.26 -13.53
CA PHE A 572 -20.39 -29.43 -14.73
C PHE A 572 -19.03 -30.13 -14.47
N PRO A 573 -19.00 -31.36 -13.97
CA PRO A 573 -17.78 -32.01 -13.48
C PRO A 573 -16.82 -32.42 -14.60
N ALA A 574 -17.33 -32.75 -15.79
CA ALA A 574 -16.53 -33.29 -16.89
C ALA A 574 -16.09 -32.22 -17.90
N GLN A 575 -16.94 -31.26 -18.17
CA GLN A 575 -16.70 -30.24 -19.18
C GLN A 575 -17.20 -28.87 -18.61
N ARG A 576 -16.29 -28.17 -18.00
CA ARG A 576 -16.58 -26.86 -17.35
C ARG A 576 -16.67 -25.78 -18.40
N PRO A 577 -17.84 -25.19 -18.66
CA PRO A 577 -17.94 -24.06 -19.59
C PRO A 577 -17.23 -22.83 -19.02
N VAL A 578 -16.67 -22.02 -19.90
CA VAL A 578 -16.16 -20.70 -19.55
C VAL A 578 -17.34 -19.74 -19.40
N LEU A 579 -17.33 -18.90 -18.36
CA LEU A 579 -18.49 -18.11 -17.98
C LEU A 579 -18.79 -16.96 -18.96
N GLY A 580 -17.78 -16.40 -19.62
CA GLY A 580 -17.92 -15.32 -20.61
C GLY A 580 -16.68 -15.17 -21.48
N ALA A 581 -16.65 -14.11 -22.30
CA ALA A 581 -15.61 -13.92 -23.32
C ALA A 581 -14.55 -12.88 -22.93
N ASP A 582 -14.92 -11.85 -22.16
CA ASP A 582 -14.10 -10.67 -21.88
C ASP A 582 -14.24 -10.19 -20.43
N ASN A 583 -13.53 -9.10 -20.07
CA ASN A 583 -13.63 -8.39 -18.80
C ASN A 583 -13.44 -9.27 -17.55
N GLY A 584 -12.58 -10.30 -17.64
CA GLY A 584 -12.30 -11.26 -16.58
C GLY A 584 -13.14 -12.53 -16.64
N TYR A 585 -14.34 -12.50 -17.21
CA TYR A 585 -15.23 -13.67 -17.31
C TYR A 585 -14.64 -14.82 -18.13
N GLN A 586 -13.75 -14.54 -19.09
CA GLN A 586 -13.00 -15.52 -19.86
C GLN A 586 -12.06 -16.39 -18.99
N HIS A 587 -11.75 -15.93 -17.79
CA HIS A 587 -10.89 -16.65 -16.84
C HIS A 587 -11.66 -17.45 -15.79
N LEU A 588 -12.99 -17.49 -15.86
CA LEU A 588 -13.84 -18.20 -14.93
C LEU A 588 -14.42 -19.47 -15.57
N TRP A 589 -14.18 -20.62 -14.94
CA TRP A 589 -14.94 -21.83 -15.21
C TRP A 589 -16.21 -21.87 -14.38
N LEU A 590 -17.31 -22.30 -14.98
CA LEU A 590 -18.56 -22.60 -14.29
C LEU A 590 -18.54 -24.04 -13.78
N ASP A 591 -18.61 -24.23 -12.46
CA ASP A 591 -18.64 -25.53 -11.80
C ASP A 591 -20.07 -26.00 -11.53
N ALA A 592 -20.92 -25.06 -11.09
CA ALA A 592 -22.33 -25.36 -10.84
C ALA A 592 -23.21 -24.13 -11.01
N ARG A 593 -24.49 -24.35 -11.31
CA ARG A 593 -25.47 -23.30 -11.56
C ARG A 593 -26.81 -23.66 -10.97
N SER A 594 -27.42 -22.79 -10.12
CA SER A 594 -28.79 -22.98 -9.65
C SER A 594 -29.79 -22.51 -10.71
N LYS A 595 -31.05 -22.90 -10.55
CA LYS A 595 -32.16 -22.21 -11.23
C LYS A 595 -32.36 -20.80 -10.62
N PRO A 596 -32.85 -19.81 -11.38
CA PRO A 596 -33.32 -18.55 -10.81
C PRO A 596 -34.39 -18.79 -9.75
N GLY A 597 -34.34 -18.02 -8.64
CA GLY A 597 -35.31 -18.10 -7.55
C GLY A 597 -35.23 -16.91 -6.62
N SER A 598 -36.31 -16.64 -5.88
CA SER A 598 -36.44 -15.49 -4.98
C SER A 598 -36.10 -15.82 -3.53
N GLU A 599 -36.07 -17.10 -3.18
CA GLU A 599 -35.76 -17.52 -1.80
C GLU A 599 -34.28 -17.33 -1.46
N PRO A 600 -33.99 -16.89 -0.24
CA PRO A 600 -32.61 -16.83 0.24
C PRO A 600 -31.93 -18.20 0.19
N ARG A 601 -30.66 -18.23 -0.19
CA ARG A 601 -29.83 -19.42 -0.31
C ARG A 601 -28.71 -19.40 0.71
N SER A 602 -28.03 -20.54 0.87
CA SER A 602 -26.81 -20.60 1.69
C SER A 602 -25.70 -21.38 1.02
N LEU A 603 -24.47 -20.99 1.33
CA LEU A 603 -23.23 -21.66 1.00
C LEU A 603 -22.44 -21.83 2.29
N ALA A 604 -22.01 -23.02 2.64
CA ALA A 604 -21.14 -23.26 3.78
C ALA A 604 -19.80 -23.84 3.32
N TRP A 605 -18.72 -23.34 3.92
CA TRP A 605 -17.37 -23.84 3.66
C TRP A 605 -16.55 -23.95 4.94
N LEU A 606 -15.45 -24.69 4.86
CA LEU A 606 -14.48 -24.91 5.93
C LEU A 606 -13.15 -24.25 5.55
N LEU A 607 -12.60 -23.42 6.46
CA LEU A 607 -11.27 -22.86 6.33
C LEU A 607 -10.53 -22.94 7.67
N ASP A 608 -9.38 -23.57 7.70
CA ASP A 608 -8.52 -23.71 8.88
C ASP A 608 -9.30 -24.18 10.15
N GLY A 609 -10.12 -25.21 9.97
CA GLY A 609 -10.92 -25.78 11.06
C GLY A 609 -12.10 -24.94 11.51
N ARG A 610 -12.48 -23.87 10.83
CA ARG A 610 -13.66 -23.04 11.12
C ARG A 610 -14.67 -23.14 10.01
N PHE A 611 -15.95 -23.26 10.35
CA PHE A 611 -17.04 -23.19 9.42
C PHE A 611 -17.47 -21.74 9.18
N TYR A 612 -17.82 -21.45 7.94
CA TYR A 612 -18.40 -20.19 7.51
C TYR A 612 -19.68 -20.49 6.74
N THR A 613 -20.78 -19.86 7.14
CA THR A 613 -22.05 -19.95 6.40
C THR A 613 -22.41 -18.58 5.87
N TYR A 614 -22.52 -18.49 4.55
CA TYR A 614 -22.97 -17.31 3.82
C TYR A 614 -24.41 -17.50 3.39
N ARG A 615 -25.33 -16.72 3.96
CA ARG A 615 -26.75 -16.68 3.54
C ARG A 615 -26.98 -15.43 2.73
N PHE A 616 -27.55 -15.58 1.55
CA PHE A 616 -27.68 -14.50 0.57
C PHE A 616 -29.00 -14.55 -0.16
N GLY A 617 -29.50 -13.40 -0.56
CA GLY A 617 -30.72 -13.21 -1.33
C GLY A 617 -30.70 -11.91 -2.11
N SER A 618 -31.76 -11.67 -2.85
CA SER A 618 -31.97 -10.45 -3.63
C SER A 618 -33.44 -10.09 -3.70
N SER A 619 -33.72 -8.80 -3.97
CA SER A 619 -35.08 -8.30 -4.13
C SER A 619 -35.80 -8.80 -5.39
N ALA A 620 -35.07 -9.46 -6.28
CA ALA A 620 -35.57 -10.07 -7.52
C ALA A 620 -35.05 -11.51 -7.64
N PRO A 621 -35.66 -12.38 -8.47
CA PRO A 621 -35.15 -13.71 -8.68
C PRO A 621 -33.68 -13.69 -9.12
N SER A 622 -32.83 -14.43 -8.41
CA SER A 622 -31.39 -14.52 -8.71
C SER A 622 -30.95 -15.95 -8.97
N GLN A 623 -29.84 -16.10 -9.64
CA GLN A 623 -29.15 -17.37 -9.91
C GLN A 623 -27.82 -17.39 -9.16
N ALA A 624 -27.51 -18.50 -8.50
CA ALA A 624 -26.21 -18.76 -7.91
C ALA A 624 -25.32 -19.51 -8.90
N LEU A 625 -24.14 -18.97 -9.18
CA LEU A 625 -23.11 -19.56 -10.04
C LEU A 625 -21.88 -19.84 -9.18
N LEU A 626 -21.51 -21.12 -9.04
CA LEU A 626 -20.23 -21.49 -8.44
C LEU A 626 -19.20 -21.55 -9.56
N VAL A 627 -18.10 -20.82 -9.39
CA VAL A 627 -17.07 -20.66 -10.40
C VAL A 627 -15.68 -20.84 -9.79
N GLU A 628 -14.69 -21.12 -10.63
CA GLU A 628 -13.27 -21.16 -10.27
C GLU A 628 -12.44 -20.39 -11.29
N SER A 629 -11.48 -19.60 -10.85
CA SER A 629 -10.55 -18.91 -11.73
C SER A 629 -9.52 -19.86 -12.34
N GLY A 630 -8.92 -19.49 -13.48
CA GLY A 630 -7.85 -20.23 -14.17
C GLY A 630 -8.21 -20.75 -15.58
N ALA A 631 -9.42 -20.45 -16.09
CA ALA A 631 -9.75 -20.72 -17.49
C ALA A 631 -8.87 -19.86 -18.42
N ASN A 632 -8.55 -20.39 -19.60
CA ASN A 632 -7.74 -19.71 -20.61
C ASN A 632 -6.38 -19.17 -20.08
N ASP A 633 -5.76 -19.96 -19.22
CA ASP A 633 -4.46 -19.66 -18.60
C ASP A 633 -3.44 -20.77 -18.90
N PRO A 634 -2.91 -20.85 -20.15
CA PRO A 634 -2.03 -21.95 -20.58
C PRO A 634 -0.65 -21.90 -19.89
N GLU A 635 -0.25 -20.77 -19.33
CA GLU A 635 1.03 -20.59 -18.64
C GLU A 635 0.94 -20.75 -17.12
N PHE A 636 -0.23 -21.10 -16.60
CA PHE A 636 -0.49 -21.25 -15.15
C PHE A 636 -0.09 -20.02 -14.33
N ASN A 637 -0.49 -18.86 -14.78
CA ASN A 637 -0.24 -17.59 -14.12
C ASN A 637 -1.27 -17.25 -13.05
N LEU A 638 -2.49 -17.81 -13.18
CA LEU A 638 -3.59 -17.53 -12.27
C LEU A 638 -3.63 -18.53 -11.12
N ARG A 639 -3.85 -18.02 -9.90
CA ARG A 639 -4.26 -18.86 -8.78
C ARG A 639 -5.67 -19.36 -9.05
N ARG A 640 -5.92 -20.62 -8.69
CA ARG A 640 -7.26 -21.20 -8.74
C ARG A 640 -7.97 -20.90 -7.44
N GLU A 641 -8.94 -20.02 -7.54
CA GLU A 641 -9.69 -19.52 -6.39
C GLU A 641 -11.18 -19.69 -6.67
N PRO A 642 -11.96 -20.25 -5.71
CA PRO A 642 -13.38 -20.38 -5.84
C PRO A 642 -14.10 -19.04 -5.65
N ALA A 643 -15.22 -18.88 -6.35
CA ALA A 643 -16.12 -17.78 -6.11
C ALA A 643 -17.58 -18.19 -6.31
N LEU A 644 -18.47 -17.46 -5.64
CA LEU A 644 -19.91 -17.48 -5.86
C LEU A 644 -20.30 -16.18 -6.56
N LEU A 645 -20.97 -16.25 -7.72
CA LEU A 645 -21.60 -15.09 -8.34
C LEU A 645 -23.10 -15.19 -8.13
N GLN A 646 -23.71 -14.16 -7.54
CA GLN A 646 -25.17 -13.99 -7.50
C GLN A 646 -25.59 -13.14 -8.69
N ARG A 647 -26.31 -13.73 -9.65
CA ARG A 647 -26.74 -13.12 -10.91
C ARG A 647 -28.22 -12.77 -10.87
N VAL A 648 -28.55 -11.53 -11.22
CA VAL A 648 -29.92 -11.04 -11.44
C VAL A 648 -29.99 -10.49 -12.85
N GLU A 649 -31.03 -10.88 -13.61
CA GLU A 649 -31.20 -10.45 -15.01
C GLU A 649 -32.46 -9.62 -15.21
N GLY A 650 -32.40 -8.66 -16.15
CA GLY A 650 -33.56 -7.93 -16.63
C GLY A 650 -34.20 -7.02 -15.60
N GLN A 651 -33.45 -6.59 -14.58
CA GLN A 651 -33.95 -5.67 -13.56
C GLN A 651 -33.37 -4.26 -13.76
N LYS A 652 -34.16 -3.26 -13.37
CA LYS A 652 -33.73 -1.86 -13.29
C LYS A 652 -33.10 -1.58 -11.92
N ASP A 653 -33.83 -1.98 -10.87
CA ASP A 653 -33.40 -1.82 -9.48
C ASP A 653 -33.29 -3.18 -8.83
N VAL A 654 -32.25 -3.37 -8.02
CA VAL A 654 -32.06 -4.59 -7.24
C VAL A 654 -31.37 -4.29 -5.93
N THR A 655 -31.77 -5.00 -4.88
CA THR A 655 -31.04 -5.05 -3.61
C THR A 655 -30.55 -6.46 -3.38
N PHE A 656 -29.23 -6.63 -3.25
CA PHE A 656 -28.62 -7.85 -2.74
C PHE A 656 -28.41 -7.71 -1.24
N PHE A 657 -28.63 -8.77 -0.51
CA PHE A 657 -28.43 -8.80 0.94
C PHE A 657 -27.86 -10.14 1.37
N SER A 658 -26.99 -10.10 2.34
CA SER A 658 -26.36 -11.33 2.85
C SER A 658 -25.87 -11.18 4.28
N VAL A 659 -25.62 -12.34 4.91
CA VAL A 659 -24.91 -12.47 6.16
C VAL A 659 -23.85 -13.57 6.07
N LEU A 660 -22.65 -13.26 6.53
CA LEU A 660 -21.55 -14.23 6.70
C LEU A 660 -21.37 -14.50 8.20
N GLU A 661 -21.61 -15.75 8.59
CA GLU A 661 -21.46 -16.24 9.96
C GLU A 661 -20.22 -17.14 10.09
N PRO A 662 -19.16 -16.70 10.80
CA PRO A 662 -18.11 -17.60 11.30
C PRO A 662 -18.65 -18.41 12.48
N HIS A 663 -18.56 -19.75 12.45
CA HIS A 663 -19.08 -20.59 13.53
C HIS A 663 -18.35 -21.93 13.62
N GLY A 664 -18.55 -22.61 14.72
CA GLY A 664 -18.11 -23.97 14.94
C GLY A 664 -16.61 -24.24 14.81
N GLU A 665 -16.26 -25.49 14.94
CA GLU A 665 -14.89 -25.95 14.81
C GLU A 665 -14.84 -27.41 14.32
N TYR A 666 -13.89 -27.68 13.41
CA TYR A 666 -13.50 -29.02 12.97
C TYR A 666 -12.03 -29.24 13.31
N ASN A 667 -11.73 -30.34 13.99
CA ASN A 667 -10.35 -30.75 14.25
C ASN A 667 -10.18 -32.22 13.90
N GLY A 668 -9.61 -32.52 12.74
CA GLY A 668 -9.42 -33.88 12.25
C GLY A 668 -8.35 -34.66 13.04
N THR A 669 -7.41 -33.98 13.71
CA THR A 669 -6.39 -34.64 14.54
C THR A 669 -6.96 -35.06 15.89
N ALA A 670 -7.78 -34.21 16.51
CA ALA A 670 -8.47 -34.51 17.77
C ALA A 670 -9.83 -35.21 17.54
N GLU A 671 -10.20 -35.49 16.31
CA GLU A 671 -11.37 -36.27 15.89
C GLU A 671 -12.70 -35.70 16.39
N TYR A 672 -12.87 -34.36 16.36
CA TYR A 672 -14.15 -33.76 16.74
C TYR A 672 -14.67 -32.72 15.74
N VAL A 673 -15.99 -32.55 15.74
CA VAL A 673 -16.73 -31.48 15.11
C VAL A 673 -17.64 -30.84 16.14
N HIS A 674 -17.61 -29.53 16.28
CA HIS A 674 -18.45 -28.79 17.22
C HIS A 674 -19.09 -27.59 16.54
N GLY A 675 -20.42 -27.40 16.73
CA GLY A 675 -21.14 -26.23 16.23
C GLY A 675 -21.10 -26.06 14.72
N ALA A 676 -21.11 -27.14 13.94
CA ALA A 676 -21.04 -27.11 12.47
C ALA A 676 -22.26 -26.45 11.81
N ASP A 677 -23.38 -26.36 12.53
CA ASP A 677 -24.59 -25.70 12.02
C ASP A 677 -24.61 -24.20 12.33
N SER A 678 -25.01 -23.42 11.35
CA SER A 678 -25.26 -21.97 11.50
C SER A 678 -26.33 -21.70 12.56
N ARG A 679 -26.09 -20.71 13.41
CA ARG A 679 -27.08 -20.21 14.38
C ARG A 679 -28.10 -19.25 13.75
N ILE A 680 -27.80 -18.68 12.59
CA ILE A 680 -28.73 -17.85 11.82
C ILE A 680 -29.60 -18.79 10.97
N ARG A 681 -30.89 -18.80 11.19
CA ARG A 681 -31.87 -19.64 10.45
C ARG A 681 -32.34 -18.96 9.19
N GLU A 682 -32.62 -17.66 9.27
CA GLU A 682 -33.16 -16.89 8.18
C GLU A 682 -32.53 -15.49 8.13
N VAL A 683 -32.48 -14.93 6.93
CA VAL A 683 -32.20 -13.53 6.65
C VAL A 683 -33.40 -12.98 5.90
N VAL A 684 -34.06 -11.98 6.45
CA VAL A 684 -35.26 -11.38 5.89
C VAL A 684 -35.00 -9.91 5.54
N ARG A 685 -35.25 -9.55 4.30
CA ARG A 685 -35.22 -8.17 3.84
C ARG A 685 -36.63 -7.62 3.72
N THR A 686 -36.88 -6.47 4.30
CA THR A 686 -38.15 -5.74 4.15
C THR A 686 -37.89 -4.30 3.77
N ARG A 687 -38.56 -3.87 2.69
CA ARG A 687 -38.53 -2.50 2.19
C ARG A 687 -39.66 -1.70 2.82
N GLY A 688 -39.35 -0.57 3.44
CA GLY A 688 -40.29 0.49 3.81
C GLY A 688 -40.44 1.57 2.73
N SER A 689 -41.03 2.69 3.09
CA SER A 689 -41.19 3.83 2.17
C SER A 689 -39.87 4.55 1.87
N ASP A 690 -38.99 4.67 2.86
CA ASP A 690 -37.80 5.50 2.86
C ASP A 690 -36.57 4.82 3.52
N ALA A 691 -36.71 3.52 3.83
CA ALA A 691 -35.68 2.74 4.52
C ALA A 691 -35.84 1.24 4.25
N GLU A 692 -34.79 0.48 4.53
CA GLU A 692 -34.79 -0.98 4.51
C GLU A 692 -34.44 -1.54 5.88
N VAL A 693 -34.96 -2.74 6.20
CA VAL A 693 -34.57 -3.54 7.34
C VAL A 693 -34.08 -4.90 6.86
N ILE A 694 -32.90 -5.29 7.34
CA ILE A 694 -32.42 -6.66 7.23
C ILE A 694 -32.50 -7.29 8.62
N GLU A 695 -33.34 -8.32 8.77
CA GLU A 695 -33.55 -9.04 10.01
C GLU A 695 -32.85 -10.41 9.96
N LEU A 696 -32.02 -10.70 10.95
CA LEU A 696 -31.42 -12.02 11.20
C LEU A 696 -32.26 -12.74 12.25
N ARG A 697 -32.75 -13.94 11.91
CA ARG A 697 -33.51 -14.78 12.84
C ARG A 697 -32.61 -15.91 13.35
N LEU A 698 -32.39 -15.92 14.65
CA LEU A 698 -31.49 -16.87 15.26
C LEU A 698 -32.21 -18.15 15.70
N ALA A 699 -31.48 -19.24 15.80
CA ALA A 699 -31.98 -20.53 16.31
C ALA A 699 -32.50 -20.44 17.77
N SER A 700 -32.01 -19.47 18.56
CA SER A 700 -32.49 -19.15 19.90
C SER A 700 -33.89 -18.54 19.92
N GLY A 701 -34.34 -18.01 18.79
CA GLY A 701 -35.55 -17.20 18.64
C GLY A 701 -35.31 -15.69 18.80
N ALA A 702 -34.09 -15.25 19.07
CA ALA A 702 -33.73 -13.85 19.04
C ALA A 702 -33.70 -13.32 17.58
N ARG A 703 -33.92 -12.02 17.44
CA ARG A 703 -33.88 -11.32 16.15
C ARG A 703 -32.95 -10.11 16.24
N ILE A 704 -32.08 -9.97 15.28
CA ILE A 704 -31.18 -8.83 15.14
C ILE A 704 -31.57 -8.13 13.84
N ALA A 705 -31.98 -6.87 13.91
CA ALA A 705 -32.35 -6.09 12.75
C ALA A 705 -31.39 -4.93 12.56
N LEU A 706 -30.97 -4.70 11.31
CA LEU A 706 -30.30 -3.49 10.88
C LEU A 706 -31.24 -2.69 10.00
N GLY A 707 -31.67 -1.52 10.47
CA GLY A 707 -32.40 -0.52 9.70
C GLY A 707 -31.44 0.43 9.03
N VAL A 708 -31.65 0.71 7.73
CA VAL A 708 -30.84 1.64 6.94
C VAL A 708 -31.77 2.56 6.17
N ALA A 709 -31.64 3.87 6.38
CA ALA A 709 -32.39 4.89 5.64
C ALA A 709 -31.78 5.14 4.24
N ASP A 710 -32.62 5.47 3.27
CA ASP A 710 -32.17 5.82 1.92
C ASP A 710 -31.33 7.10 1.92
N ASP A 711 -31.73 8.08 2.71
CA ASP A 711 -30.99 9.31 2.92
C ASP A 711 -30.07 9.19 4.15
N SER A 712 -28.76 9.19 3.93
CA SER A 712 -27.77 9.14 5.02
C SER A 712 -27.74 10.40 5.89
N SER A 713 -28.32 11.50 5.43
CA SER A 713 -28.47 12.75 6.20
C SER A 713 -29.77 12.82 7.00
N ALA A 714 -30.66 11.82 6.85
CA ALA A 714 -31.94 11.77 7.54
C ALA A 714 -31.82 11.90 9.05
N LYS A 715 -32.62 12.75 9.65
CA LYS A 715 -32.74 12.93 11.11
C LYS A 715 -34.10 12.52 11.64
N GLY A 716 -35.02 12.21 10.72
CA GLY A 716 -36.40 11.82 11.02
C GLY A 716 -36.52 10.42 11.59
N GLU A 717 -37.74 10.07 11.99
CA GLU A 717 -38.10 8.71 12.37
C GLU A 717 -38.40 7.87 11.14
N HIS A 718 -37.89 6.64 11.13
CA HIS A 718 -38.19 5.61 10.15
C HIS A 718 -38.97 4.48 10.81
N SER A 719 -39.87 3.85 10.07
CA SER A 719 -40.62 2.69 10.54
C SER A 719 -40.77 1.67 9.45
N VAL A 720 -40.34 0.44 9.70
CA VAL A 720 -40.50 -0.70 8.80
C VAL A 720 -41.14 -1.86 9.57
N THR A 721 -42.17 -2.48 9.03
CA THR A 721 -42.81 -3.63 9.68
C THR A 721 -42.40 -4.92 8.98
N VAL A 722 -41.80 -5.84 9.76
CA VAL A 722 -41.38 -7.18 9.34
C VAL A 722 -42.23 -8.20 10.07
N ASP A 723 -43.08 -8.97 9.37
CA ASP A 723 -43.97 -9.99 9.92
C ASP A 723 -44.78 -9.51 11.15
N GLY A 724 -45.38 -8.33 11.05
CA GLY A 724 -46.15 -7.71 12.12
C GLY A 724 -45.37 -7.00 13.21
N HIS A 725 -44.05 -7.06 13.20
CA HIS A 725 -43.17 -6.35 14.14
C HIS A 725 -42.68 -5.04 13.55
N ALA A 726 -43.01 -3.91 14.17
CA ALA A 726 -42.51 -2.59 13.74
C ALA A 726 -41.13 -2.32 14.29
N TYR A 727 -40.19 -2.04 13.40
CA TYR A 727 -38.82 -1.55 13.71
C TYR A 727 -38.84 -0.03 13.50
N ARG A 728 -38.50 0.72 14.54
CA ARG A 728 -38.49 2.19 14.51
C ARG A 728 -37.11 2.70 14.96
N TRP A 729 -36.63 3.69 14.24
CA TRP A 729 -35.35 4.37 14.59
C TRP A 729 -35.34 5.79 14.05
N SER A 730 -34.40 6.60 14.52
CA SER A 730 -34.12 7.92 13.99
C SER A 730 -32.70 7.95 13.39
N GLY A 731 -32.52 8.73 12.33
CA GLY A 731 -31.24 8.91 11.66
C GLY A 731 -30.94 7.87 10.58
N SER A 732 -29.73 7.87 10.06
CA SER A 732 -29.33 7.10 8.87
C SER A 732 -29.40 5.58 9.02
N HIS A 733 -29.20 5.06 10.22
CA HIS A 733 -29.20 3.62 10.51
C HIS A 733 -29.40 3.34 12.00
N ALA A 734 -29.83 2.12 12.30
CA ALA A 734 -29.84 1.60 13.66
C ALA A 734 -29.82 0.07 13.69
N ARG A 735 -29.21 -0.47 14.73
CA ARG A 735 -29.37 -1.87 15.13
C ARG A 735 -30.47 -1.95 16.16
N ILE A 736 -31.39 -2.91 16.01
CA ILE A 736 -32.53 -3.13 16.89
C ILE A 736 -32.59 -4.63 17.19
N ASP A 737 -32.31 -5.01 18.43
CA ASP A 737 -32.38 -6.40 18.87
C ASP A 737 -33.72 -6.67 19.56
N ARG A 738 -34.28 -7.88 19.34
CA ARG A 738 -35.49 -8.36 20.00
C ARG A 738 -35.27 -9.73 20.60
N SER A 739 -35.68 -9.91 21.82
CA SER A 739 -35.67 -11.20 22.50
C SER A 739 -36.91 -12.03 22.17
N LYS A 740 -36.88 -13.34 22.48
CA LYS A 740 -37.99 -14.27 22.25
C LYS A 740 -39.31 -13.87 22.95
N GLY A 741 -39.29 -12.88 23.85
CA GLY A 741 -40.46 -12.43 24.66
C GLY A 741 -41.06 -11.12 24.20
N ASP A 742 -40.50 -10.38 23.26
CA ASP A 742 -40.93 -9.03 22.91
C ASP A 742 -42.09 -8.98 21.91
N GLY A 743 -42.85 -10.07 21.80
CA GLY A 743 -43.94 -10.26 20.86
C GLY A 743 -45.32 -10.36 21.52
N LYS A 744 -45.76 -9.30 22.24
CA LYS A 744 -47.16 -9.06 22.53
C LYS A 744 -47.50 -7.59 22.35
#